data_3c42e927ef3464c16fe053a8934ef181
#
_entry.id   3c42e927ef3464c16fe053a8934ef181
#
_cell.length_a   1.000
_cell.length_b   1.000
_cell.length_c   1.000
_cell.angle_alpha   90.00
_cell.angle_beta   90.00
_cell.angle_gamma   90.00
#
_symmetry.space_group_name_H-M   'P 1'
#
loop_
_entity.id
_entity.type
_entity.pdbx_description
1 polymer ?
#
loop_
_entity_poly.entity_id
_entity_poly.type
_entity_poly.pdbx_seq_one_letter_code
_entity_poly.pdbx_strand_id
1 'polypeptide(L)'
;MHSLRQRYGGNLIHSFVGPNMLIINPLSTPSMYSEKVMHMFKGCRREDTAPHIYAVAQSAYRNLLTTQQDQSIVLLGKSGSGKTTNCQHLVQYLVSIAGSTGKIFSAEKWQAVYTILEAFGNCFTTMNTNASRFSHVVSLDFDQAGQVASASIQTMLLEKLRVSRRPEAESTFNVFYYLMAGADSVLRTELHLNQLKESSAFGIHPHSKTEEKQRAIQQFTKLQAAMKVLGISVEEQKALWLILGAIYHLGAAGATKAGRRQFAHHEWAQKAAYLLGCTLDELSSLIFKNQTRGMQPLFRGGTDDASQGCKFTALECLESMASGLYSEVFTVVISLINRALKSSQHSLCSILIVDTPGFQNPRLAQQQRGATFEELCHNYTQERLQTLFHERTFVQELERYKEVHSCRKHGITDTYAHSLRKLLQSGKLTILIILIFISGASLFHGTDWVEYNIQGWLGHAKNNPAAQSAATLLQDSQKKNISGLFLGRFSGATVLSGSIAGLEGSSQLALRRATSMRKTFTTGVAAVKKRSHCIQVKLQVDALIDMVRRSKVHFVHCLLPKAEAFGGGDPRVPHGESSDSGLMTLDVGLLRAQLRGSKLLDALRIYRQGYPDHMVFSEFRRRFDVLAPHLTKKHGRNYIVPDEKRVSL
;
A
#
# COMPACT_ATOMS: atom_id res chain seq x y z
N MET A 1 -9.15 22.03 18.11
CA MET A 1 -9.80 20.92 18.85
C MET A 1 -11.31 21.10 18.95
N HIS A 2 -11.79 22.21 19.50
CA HIS A 2 -13.23 22.47 19.64
C HIS A 2 -13.98 22.36 18.30
N SER A 3 -13.53 23.05 17.28
CA SER A 3 -14.12 23.01 15.93
C SER A 3 -14.17 21.59 15.32
N LEU A 4 -13.11 20.79 15.50
CA LEU A 4 -13.11 19.41 15.00
C LEU A 4 -14.13 18.55 15.74
N ARG A 5 -14.25 18.74 17.07
CA ARG A 5 -15.25 18.03 17.86
C ARG A 5 -16.68 18.39 17.45
N GLN A 6 -16.97 19.69 17.27
CA GLN A 6 -18.28 20.14 16.82
C GLN A 6 -18.60 19.62 15.42
N ARG A 7 -17.65 19.71 14.47
CA ARG A 7 -17.84 19.22 13.12
C ARG A 7 -18.12 17.71 13.11
N TYR A 8 -17.29 16.95 13.80
CA TYR A 8 -17.45 15.50 13.87
C TYR A 8 -18.77 15.09 14.55
N GLY A 9 -19.15 15.73 15.66
CA GLY A 9 -20.44 15.53 16.31
C GLY A 9 -21.64 15.84 15.40
N GLY A 10 -21.47 16.81 14.48
CA GLY A 10 -22.45 17.13 13.43
C GLY A 10 -22.31 16.29 12.15
N ASN A 11 -21.62 15.15 12.19
CA ASN A 11 -21.34 14.26 11.04
C ASN A 11 -20.53 14.91 9.89
N LEU A 12 -19.79 15.99 10.18
CA LEU A 12 -18.90 16.65 9.24
C LEU A 12 -17.48 16.13 9.43
N ILE A 13 -17.16 15.01 8.79
CA ILE A 13 -15.92 14.27 8.99
C ILE A 13 -14.70 14.86 8.29
N HIS A 14 -14.91 15.70 7.26
CA HIS A 14 -13.86 16.34 6.47
C HIS A 14 -13.55 17.75 6.99
N SER A 15 -12.29 18.15 6.98
CA SER A 15 -11.86 19.51 7.33
C SER A 15 -10.64 19.93 6.50
N PHE A 16 -10.62 21.17 6.01
CA PHE A 16 -9.42 21.75 5.43
C PHE A 16 -8.43 22.19 6.52
N VAL A 17 -7.17 21.82 6.36
CA VAL A 17 -6.06 22.25 7.21
C VAL A 17 -4.99 22.91 6.33
N GLY A 18 -5.18 24.18 6.03
CA GLY A 18 -4.40 24.83 4.98
C GLY A 18 -4.59 24.11 3.63
N PRO A 19 -3.53 23.78 2.90
CA PRO A 19 -3.62 23.06 1.63
C PRO A 19 -4.02 21.58 1.80
N ASN A 20 -3.94 21.05 3.02
CA ASN A 20 -4.15 19.64 3.32
C ASN A 20 -5.62 19.33 3.65
N MET A 21 -5.99 18.07 3.52
CA MET A 21 -7.27 17.53 3.96
C MET A 21 -7.08 16.70 5.22
N LEU A 22 -7.96 16.90 6.19
CA LEU A 22 -8.11 16.10 7.39
C LEU A 22 -9.43 15.35 7.33
N ILE A 23 -9.40 14.03 7.57
CA ILE A 23 -10.60 13.19 7.64
C ILE A 23 -10.56 12.43 8.96
N ILE A 24 -11.65 12.48 9.71
CA ILE A 24 -11.84 11.65 10.91
C ILE A 24 -12.76 10.50 10.51
N ASN A 25 -12.28 9.25 10.65
CA ASN A 25 -13.04 8.09 10.23
C ASN A 25 -14.39 7.99 10.97
N PRO A 26 -15.55 7.98 10.26
CA PRO A 26 -16.86 8.00 10.90
C PRO A 26 -17.26 6.68 11.56
N LEU A 27 -16.56 5.57 11.33
CA LEU A 27 -16.91 4.20 11.76
C LEU A 27 -18.23 3.66 11.21
N SER A 28 -18.97 4.46 10.45
CA SER A 28 -20.20 4.11 9.74
C SER A 28 -20.09 4.51 8.28
N THR A 29 -20.99 4.04 7.43
CA THR A 29 -21.02 4.43 6.02
C THR A 29 -21.87 5.68 5.84
N PRO A 30 -21.26 6.87 5.65
CA PRO A 30 -22.02 8.11 5.46
C PRO A 30 -22.65 8.17 4.07
N SER A 31 -23.80 8.82 3.96
CA SER A 31 -24.52 9.04 2.68
C SER A 31 -23.88 10.10 1.76
N MET A 32 -22.80 10.73 2.21
CA MET A 32 -22.16 11.88 1.53
C MET A 32 -21.31 11.52 0.29
N TYR A 33 -21.29 10.26 -0.14
CA TYR A 33 -20.46 9.79 -1.26
C TYR A 33 -21.26 9.39 -2.50
N SER A 34 -22.53 9.78 -2.57
CA SER A 34 -23.40 9.46 -3.71
C SER A 34 -22.95 10.15 -5.01
N GLU A 35 -23.37 9.62 -6.13
CA GLU A 35 -23.12 10.19 -7.45
C GLU A 35 -23.64 11.63 -7.57
N LYS A 36 -24.78 11.92 -6.96
CA LYS A 36 -25.32 13.29 -6.88
C LYS A 36 -24.33 14.25 -6.21
N VAL A 37 -23.68 13.82 -5.12
CA VAL A 37 -22.66 14.62 -4.44
C VAL A 37 -21.41 14.77 -5.31
N MET A 38 -21.00 13.74 -6.07
CA MET A 38 -19.88 13.86 -7.02
C MET A 38 -20.11 14.98 -8.03
N HIS A 39 -21.31 15.07 -8.59
CA HIS A 39 -21.67 16.13 -9.54
C HIS A 39 -21.63 17.53 -8.94
N MET A 40 -21.92 17.70 -7.65
CA MET A 40 -21.83 19.00 -6.98
C MET A 40 -20.39 19.55 -6.90
N PHE A 41 -19.38 18.68 -6.91
CA PHE A 41 -17.97 19.08 -6.87
C PHE A 41 -17.35 19.26 -8.26
N LYS A 42 -18.01 18.79 -9.31
CA LYS A 42 -17.48 18.83 -10.69
C LYS A 42 -17.26 20.27 -11.15
N GLY A 43 -16.02 20.59 -11.53
CA GLY A 43 -15.61 21.91 -12.01
C GLY A 43 -15.43 22.97 -10.94
N CYS A 44 -15.79 22.71 -9.70
CA CYS A 44 -15.67 23.67 -8.60
C CYS A 44 -14.22 23.96 -8.22
N ARG A 45 -13.96 25.15 -7.69
CA ARG A 45 -12.70 25.47 -7.00
C ARG A 45 -12.78 25.01 -5.56
N ARG A 46 -11.63 24.77 -4.97
CA ARG A 46 -11.55 24.36 -3.56
C ARG A 46 -12.15 25.39 -2.61
N GLU A 47 -11.96 26.67 -2.91
CA GLU A 47 -12.43 27.82 -2.13
C GLU A 47 -13.96 27.92 -2.12
N ASP A 48 -14.61 27.43 -3.17
CA ASP A 48 -16.05 27.50 -3.39
C ASP A 48 -16.79 26.27 -2.84
N THR A 49 -16.07 25.31 -2.24
CA THR A 49 -16.66 24.04 -1.78
C THR A 49 -16.47 23.80 -0.28
N ALA A 50 -17.41 23.06 0.30
CA ALA A 50 -17.23 22.51 1.63
C ALA A 50 -16.07 21.48 1.66
N PRO A 51 -15.40 21.27 2.81
CA PRO A 51 -14.38 20.23 2.94
C PRO A 51 -14.96 18.84 2.62
N HIS A 52 -14.36 18.18 1.63
CA HIS A 52 -14.73 16.83 1.19
C HIS A 52 -13.56 16.19 0.46
N ILE A 53 -13.48 14.85 0.48
CA ILE A 53 -12.43 14.12 -0.27
C ILE A 53 -12.51 14.41 -1.77
N TYR A 54 -13.72 14.64 -2.31
CA TYR A 54 -13.92 14.99 -3.70
C TYR A 54 -13.32 16.35 -4.08
N ALA A 55 -13.25 17.30 -3.14
CA ALA A 55 -12.56 18.57 -3.38
C ALA A 55 -11.05 18.38 -3.61
N VAL A 56 -10.43 17.39 -2.94
CA VAL A 56 -9.01 17.04 -3.17
C VAL A 56 -8.82 16.46 -4.57
N ALA A 57 -9.68 15.51 -4.94
CA ALA A 57 -9.65 14.90 -6.27
C ALA A 57 -9.89 15.94 -7.38
N GLN A 58 -10.88 16.82 -7.19
CA GLN A 58 -11.19 17.88 -8.15
C GLN A 58 -10.03 18.89 -8.28
N SER A 59 -9.37 19.24 -7.18
CA SER A 59 -8.18 20.11 -7.20
C SER A 59 -7.03 19.48 -7.95
N ALA A 60 -6.74 18.19 -7.71
CA ALA A 60 -5.71 17.46 -8.42
C ALA A 60 -6.02 17.37 -9.91
N TYR A 61 -7.25 17.01 -10.28
CA TYR A 61 -7.70 16.94 -11.65
C TYR A 61 -7.61 18.28 -12.38
N ARG A 62 -8.08 19.36 -11.74
CA ARG A 62 -7.98 20.70 -12.28
C ARG A 62 -6.54 21.16 -12.49
N ASN A 63 -5.66 20.89 -11.51
CA ASN A 63 -4.24 21.18 -11.64
C ASN A 63 -3.61 20.39 -12.80
N LEU A 64 -3.94 19.11 -12.94
CA LEU A 64 -3.47 18.28 -14.05
C LEU A 64 -3.86 18.90 -15.41
N LEU A 65 -5.13 19.30 -15.59
CA LEU A 65 -5.61 19.90 -16.83
C LEU A 65 -4.95 21.24 -17.12
N THR A 66 -4.69 22.06 -16.07
CA THR A 66 -4.13 23.40 -16.23
C THR A 66 -2.63 23.39 -16.45
N THR A 67 -1.91 22.55 -15.71
CA THR A 67 -0.42 22.57 -15.68
C THR A 67 0.20 21.49 -16.54
N GLN A 68 -0.56 20.49 -16.96
CA GLN A 68 -0.09 19.29 -17.65
C GLN A 68 1.04 18.58 -16.89
N GLN A 69 0.94 18.59 -15.56
CA GLN A 69 1.89 17.93 -14.66
C GLN A 69 1.21 16.79 -13.90
N ASP A 70 1.96 15.73 -13.68
CA ASP A 70 1.52 14.62 -12.83
C ASP A 70 1.14 15.12 -11.43
N GLN A 71 0.08 14.55 -10.89
CA GLN A 71 -0.39 14.82 -9.53
C GLN A 71 -0.28 13.55 -8.69
N SER A 72 -0.05 13.70 -7.39
CA SER A 72 -0.13 12.59 -6.44
C SER A 72 -1.01 12.95 -5.27
N ILE A 73 -1.86 12.03 -4.86
CA ILE A 73 -2.66 12.14 -3.63
C ILE A 73 -2.15 11.07 -2.68
N VAL A 74 -1.58 11.50 -1.55
CA VAL A 74 -0.97 10.62 -0.54
C VAL A 74 -1.84 10.56 0.69
N LEU A 75 -2.31 9.35 1.02
CA LEU A 75 -3.13 9.07 2.18
C LEU A 75 -2.24 8.69 3.37
N LEU A 76 -2.31 9.43 4.46
CA LEU A 76 -1.53 9.26 5.68
C LEU A 76 -2.44 8.94 6.86
N GLY A 77 -2.00 8.07 7.76
CA GLY A 77 -2.76 7.76 8.98
C GLY A 77 -2.44 6.39 9.57
N LYS A 78 -3.00 6.14 10.74
CA LYS A 78 -2.90 4.84 11.44
C LYS A 78 -3.71 3.75 10.72
N SER A 79 -3.42 2.49 10.99
CA SER A 79 -4.26 1.37 10.53
C SER A 79 -5.70 1.57 11.01
N GLY A 80 -6.68 1.29 10.15
CA GLY A 80 -8.10 1.47 10.47
C GLY A 80 -8.63 2.91 10.35
N SER A 81 -7.81 3.89 9.95
CA SER A 81 -8.24 5.30 9.83
C SER A 81 -9.04 5.63 8.55
N GLY A 82 -9.35 4.64 7.71
CA GLY A 82 -10.17 4.82 6.50
C GLY A 82 -9.39 5.23 5.25
N LYS A 83 -8.06 5.05 5.19
CA LYS A 83 -7.23 5.39 4.03
C LYS A 83 -7.71 4.70 2.76
N THR A 84 -7.85 3.37 2.79
CA THR A 84 -8.26 2.57 1.62
C THR A 84 -9.67 2.94 1.14
N THR A 85 -10.60 3.19 2.05
CA THR A 85 -11.95 3.66 1.72
C THR A 85 -11.90 5.01 1.00
N ASN A 86 -11.08 5.94 1.48
CA ASN A 86 -10.89 7.23 0.81
C ASN A 86 -10.15 7.11 -0.52
N CYS A 87 -9.22 6.16 -0.66
CA CYS A 87 -8.61 5.82 -1.96
C CYS A 87 -9.68 5.39 -2.97
N GLN A 88 -10.60 4.53 -2.58
CA GLN A 88 -11.72 4.09 -3.42
C GLN A 88 -12.61 5.27 -3.83
N HIS A 89 -12.97 6.16 -2.90
CA HIS A 89 -13.75 7.35 -3.20
C HIS A 89 -13.05 8.31 -4.16
N LEU A 90 -11.74 8.50 -4.02
CA LEU A 90 -10.93 9.30 -4.95
C LEU A 90 -10.97 8.73 -6.37
N VAL A 91 -10.76 7.42 -6.52
CA VAL A 91 -10.78 6.74 -7.83
C VAL A 91 -12.16 6.84 -8.47
N GLN A 92 -13.22 6.51 -7.71
CA GLN A 92 -14.59 6.57 -8.22
C GLN A 92 -14.97 7.97 -8.68
N TYR A 93 -14.61 8.98 -7.90
CA TYR A 93 -14.86 10.38 -8.25
C TYR A 93 -14.14 10.76 -9.56
N LEU A 94 -12.83 10.53 -9.65
CA LEU A 94 -12.03 10.90 -10.81
C LEU A 94 -12.51 10.22 -12.10
N VAL A 95 -12.85 8.94 -12.01
CA VAL A 95 -13.39 8.19 -13.14
C VAL A 95 -14.76 8.72 -13.58
N SER A 96 -15.62 9.05 -12.60
CA SER A 96 -16.96 9.58 -12.88
C SER A 96 -16.94 10.96 -13.54
N ILE A 97 -16.10 11.89 -13.04
CA ILE A 97 -16.09 13.27 -13.56
C ILE A 97 -15.35 13.45 -14.87
N ALA A 98 -14.26 12.70 -15.06
CA ALA A 98 -13.43 12.80 -16.25
C ALA A 98 -14.08 12.12 -17.46
N GLY A 99 -14.91 11.11 -17.21
CA GLY A 99 -15.39 10.23 -18.26
C GLY A 99 -14.29 9.33 -18.80
N SER A 100 -14.66 8.46 -19.70
CA SER A 100 -13.70 7.60 -20.41
C SER A 100 -14.17 7.41 -21.85
N THR A 101 -13.24 7.22 -22.74
CA THR A 101 -13.54 6.80 -24.11
C THR A 101 -14.03 5.35 -24.12
N GLY A 102 -15.35 5.17 -24.08
CA GLY A 102 -15.99 3.87 -23.95
C GLY A 102 -16.24 3.43 -22.51
N LYS A 103 -16.98 2.33 -22.31
CA LYS A 103 -17.32 1.76 -20.98
C LYS A 103 -16.15 1.07 -20.27
N ILE A 104 -14.90 1.41 -20.61
CA ILE A 104 -13.70 0.71 -20.12
C ILE A 104 -13.53 0.87 -18.60
N PHE A 105 -13.95 2.02 -18.04
CA PHE A 105 -13.78 2.35 -16.64
C PHE A 105 -15.12 2.62 -15.94
N SER A 106 -15.97 1.60 -15.83
CA SER A 106 -17.24 1.70 -15.08
C SER A 106 -17.00 1.63 -13.56
N ALA A 107 -17.94 2.16 -12.80
CA ALA A 107 -17.95 2.01 -11.33
C ALA A 107 -17.96 0.52 -10.91
N GLU A 108 -18.68 -0.32 -11.65
CA GLU A 108 -18.73 -1.77 -11.45
C GLU A 108 -17.33 -2.41 -11.59
N LYS A 109 -16.57 -2.01 -12.61
CA LYS A 109 -15.23 -2.53 -12.85
C LYS A 109 -14.27 -2.17 -11.72
N TRP A 110 -14.32 -0.93 -11.21
CA TRP A 110 -13.51 -0.52 -10.07
C TRP A 110 -13.94 -1.20 -8.77
N GLN A 111 -15.24 -1.41 -8.57
CA GLN A 111 -15.73 -2.20 -7.45
C GLN A 111 -15.19 -3.64 -7.51
N ALA A 112 -15.16 -4.25 -8.69
CA ALA A 112 -14.58 -5.57 -8.91
C ALA A 112 -13.07 -5.58 -8.59
N VAL A 113 -12.32 -4.56 -9.01
CA VAL A 113 -10.90 -4.41 -8.68
C VAL A 113 -10.68 -4.43 -7.17
N TYR A 114 -11.42 -3.62 -6.42
CA TYR A 114 -11.25 -3.56 -4.97
C TYR A 114 -11.71 -4.83 -4.26
N THR A 115 -12.77 -5.48 -4.74
CA THR A 115 -13.21 -6.79 -4.23
C THR A 115 -12.09 -7.82 -4.32
N ILE A 116 -11.38 -7.87 -5.45
CA ILE A 116 -10.26 -8.81 -5.65
C ILE A 116 -9.06 -8.41 -4.78
N LEU A 117 -8.70 -7.12 -4.73
CA LEU A 117 -7.59 -6.65 -3.89
C LEU A 117 -7.83 -6.95 -2.40
N GLU A 118 -9.04 -6.75 -1.90
CA GLU A 118 -9.42 -7.06 -0.52
C GLU A 118 -9.39 -8.56 -0.22
N ALA A 119 -9.79 -9.40 -1.17
CA ALA A 119 -9.72 -10.85 -0.99
C ALA A 119 -8.27 -11.35 -0.85
N PHE A 120 -7.37 -10.89 -1.72
CA PHE A 120 -5.99 -11.39 -1.78
C PHE A 120 -5.00 -10.58 -0.96
N GLY A 121 -5.29 -9.35 -0.61
CA GLY A 121 -4.35 -8.44 0.07
C GLY A 121 -4.73 -8.05 1.48
N ASN A 122 -5.94 -8.30 1.93
CA ASN A 122 -6.42 -7.90 3.25
C ASN A 122 -6.64 -9.11 4.18
N CYS A 123 -6.66 -8.80 5.47
CA CYS A 123 -6.90 -9.76 6.52
C CYS A 123 -7.55 -9.09 7.74
N PHE A 124 -7.99 -9.89 8.68
CA PHE A 124 -8.33 -9.43 10.03
C PHE A 124 -7.06 -9.22 10.85
N THR A 125 -6.93 -8.06 11.50
CA THR A 125 -5.95 -7.77 12.53
C THR A 125 -6.64 -7.24 13.78
N THR A 126 -5.95 -7.25 14.91
CA THR A 126 -6.48 -6.69 16.16
C THR A 126 -6.71 -5.18 16.11
N MET A 127 -6.10 -4.48 15.14
CA MET A 127 -6.25 -3.04 14.93
C MET A 127 -7.27 -2.67 13.86
N ASN A 128 -7.64 -3.63 12.98
CA ASN A 128 -8.53 -3.36 11.85
C ASN A 128 -9.13 -4.66 11.32
N THR A 129 -10.44 -4.72 11.25
CA THR A 129 -11.17 -5.94 10.80
C THR A 129 -10.94 -6.28 9.33
N ASN A 130 -10.52 -5.33 8.51
CA ASN A 130 -10.20 -5.52 7.08
C ASN A 130 -8.94 -4.73 6.71
N ALA A 131 -7.80 -5.15 7.25
CA ALA A 131 -6.53 -4.46 7.13
C ALA A 131 -5.80 -4.83 5.84
N SER A 132 -5.46 -3.83 5.01
CA SER A 132 -4.55 -4.02 3.88
C SER A 132 -3.16 -4.42 4.36
N ARG A 133 -2.58 -5.46 3.76
CA ARG A 133 -1.24 -5.97 4.09
C ARG A 133 -0.25 -5.76 2.96
N PHE A 134 -0.46 -4.73 2.17
CA PHE A 134 0.40 -4.29 1.07
C PHE A 134 0.21 -2.80 0.86
N SER A 135 1.22 -2.15 0.30
CA SER A 135 1.11 -0.77 -0.18
C SER A 135 0.80 -0.80 -1.67
N HIS A 136 -0.01 0.14 -2.15
CA HIS A 136 -0.29 0.25 -3.57
C HIS A 136 -0.41 1.70 -4.05
N VAL A 137 -0.20 1.86 -5.34
CA VAL A 137 -0.39 3.11 -6.07
C VAL A 137 -1.38 2.83 -7.20
N VAL A 138 -2.50 3.53 -7.18
CA VAL A 138 -3.41 3.57 -8.34
C VAL A 138 -2.97 4.70 -9.24
N SER A 139 -2.65 4.41 -10.50
CA SER A 139 -2.40 5.40 -11.54
C SER A 139 -3.61 5.53 -12.43
N LEU A 140 -4.17 6.71 -12.53
CA LEU A 140 -5.15 7.08 -13.52
C LEU A 140 -4.46 7.98 -14.54
N ASP A 141 -4.39 7.53 -15.80
CA ASP A 141 -3.68 8.21 -16.87
C ASP A 141 -4.69 8.92 -17.77
N PHE A 142 -4.48 10.21 -18.02
CA PHE A 142 -5.42 11.07 -18.72
C PHE A 142 -4.88 11.46 -20.10
N ASP A 143 -5.76 11.53 -21.08
CA ASP A 143 -5.46 12.01 -22.43
C ASP A 143 -5.44 13.55 -22.51
N GLN A 144 -5.25 14.08 -23.71
CA GLN A 144 -5.24 15.52 -23.93
C GLN A 144 -6.60 16.19 -23.68
N ALA A 145 -7.70 15.47 -23.81
CA ALA A 145 -9.05 15.95 -23.53
C ALA A 145 -9.39 15.88 -22.02
N GLY A 146 -8.51 15.32 -21.21
CA GLY A 146 -8.74 15.12 -19.79
C GLY A 146 -9.58 13.89 -19.45
N GLN A 147 -9.80 13.00 -20.41
CA GLN A 147 -10.51 11.73 -20.16
C GLN A 147 -9.55 10.66 -19.66
N VAL A 148 -10.06 9.71 -18.87
CA VAL A 148 -9.26 8.57 -18.44
C VAL A 148 -8.96 7.67 -19.64
N ALA A 149 -7.70 7.67 -20.05
CA ALA A 149 -7.20 6.88 -21.18
C ALA A 149 -6.75 5.48 -20.76
N SER A 150 -6.15 5.33 -19.58
CA SER A 150 -5.65 4.07 -19.05
C SER A 150 -5.60 4.11 -17.53
N ALA A 151 -5.54 2.96 -16.90
CA ALA A 151 -5.29 2.86 -15.48
C ALA A 151 -4.38 1.67 -15.14
N SER A 152 -3.68 1.75 -14.03
CA SER A 152 -2.87 0.64 -13.53
C SER A 152 -2.75 0.67 -12.01
N ILE A 153 -2.50 -0.51 -11.43
CA ILE A 153 -2.23 -0.68 -10.02
C ILE A 153 -0.81 -1.23 -9.87
N GLN A 154 0.00 -0.55 -9.06
CA GLN A 154 1.32 -0.99 -8.66
C GLN A 154 1.27 -1.36 -7.19
N THR A 155 1.76 -2.54 -6.84
CA THR A 155 1.77 -3.02 -5.46
C THR A 155 3.20 -3.27 -4.98
N MET A 156 3.41 -3.08 -3.67
CA MET A 156 4.69 -3.31 -3.01
C MET A 156 4.49 -3.69 -1.56
N LEU A 157 5.53 -4.25 -0.95
CA LEU A 157 5.56 -4.56 0.47
C LEU A 157 4.42 -5.49 0.93
N LEU A 158 4.08 -6.50 0.11
CA LEU A 158 3.14 -7.53 0.53
C LEU A 158 3.70 -8.26 1.75
N GLU A 159 2.90 -8.35 2.81
CA GLU A 159 3.20 -9.12 4.02
C GLU A 159 3.03 -10.62 3.75
N LYS A 160 3.85 -11.18 2.86
CA LYS A 160 3.72 -12.55 2.35
C LYS A 160 3.89 -13.62 3.43
N LEU A 161 4.67 -13.35 4.48
CA LEU A 161 4.87 -14.29 5.60
C LEU A 161 3.59 -14.51 6.40
N ARG A 162 2.58 -13.65 6.30
CA ARG A 162 1.28 -13.81 6.96
C ARG A 162 0.57 -15.11 6.59
N VAL A 163 0.88 -15.71 5.45
CA VAL A 163 0.33 -17.01 5.06
C VAL A 163 0.69 -18.09 6.08
N SER A 164 1.92 -18.08 6.58
CA SER A 164 2.45 -19.11 7.47
C SER A 164 2.72 -18.62 8.90
N ARG A 165 3.01 -17.33 9.07
CA ARG A 165 3.42 -16.78 10.36
C ARG A 165 2.77 -15.42 10.60
N ARG A 166 2.01 -15.30 11.70
CA ARG A 166 1.31 -14.09 12.11
C ARG A 166 1.00 -14.13 13.60
N PRO A 167 0.60 -13.01 14.23
CA PRO A 167 0.07 -13.02 15.59
C PRO A 167 -1.13 -13.96 15.73
N GLU A 168 -1.22 -14.67 16.86
CA GLU A 168 -2.19 -15.75 17.09
C GLU A 168 -3.65 -15.29 16.94
N ALA A 169 -3.96 -14.07 17.38
CA ALA A 169 -5.30 -13.50 17.30
C ALA A 169 -5.67 -12.96 15.92
N GLU A 170 -4.77 -13.03 14.93
CA GLU A 170 -4.98 -12.47 13.61
C GLU A 170 -5.16 -13.54 12.54
N SER A 171 -5.88 -13.20 11.46
CA SER A 171 -6.10 -14.12 10.35
C SER A 171 -4.99 -14.03 9.29
N THR A 172 -4.90 -15.05 8.44
CA THR A 172 -4.23 -14.93 7.14
C THR A 172 -5.10 -14.17 6.15
N PHE A 173 -4.72 -14.11 4.89
CA PHE A 173 -5.47 -13.40 3.86
C PHE A 173 -6.90 -13.93 3.68
N ASN A 174 -7.83 -13.02 3.47
CA ASN A 174 -9.26 -13.31 3.40
C ASN A 174 -9.62 -14.43 2.41
N VAL A 175 -8.92 -14.50 1.29
CA VAL A 175 -9.20 -15.44 0.21
C VAL A 175 -9.17 -16.91 0.65
N PHE A 176 -8.34 -17.28 1.63
CA PHE A 176 -8.31 -18.65 2.15
C PHE A 176 -9.63 -19.03 2.82
N TYR A 177 -10.19 -18.13 3.63
CA TYR A 177 -11.45 -18.35 4.33
C TYR A 177 -12.64 -18.34 3.37
N TYR A 178 -12.60 -17.46 2.37
CA TYR A 178 -13.62 -17.41 1.32
C TYR A 178 -13.64 -18.70 0.51
N LEU A 179 -12.49 -19.21 0.10
CA LEU A 179 -12.35 -20.45 -0.65
C LEU A 179 -12.82 -21.65 0.18
N MET A 180 -12.36 -21.78 1.43
CA MET A 180 -12.73 -22.90 2.29
C MET A 180 -14.24 -22.95 2.59
N ALA A 181 -14.91 -21.81 2.70
CA ALA A 181 -16.34 -21.75 2.98
C ALA A 181 -17.19 -21.82 1.72
N GLY A 182 -16.77 -21.17 0.62
CA GLY A 182 -17.57 -20.91 -0.56
C GLY A 182 -17.37 -21.88 -1.72
N ALA A 183 -16.32 -22.71 -1.71
CA ALA A 183 -16.10 -23.71 -2.75
C ALA A 183 -17.27 -24.69 -2.81
N ASP A 184 -17.81 -24.93 -4.00
CA ASP A 184 -18.81 -25.95 -4.25
C ASP A 184 -18.26 -27.37 -4.06
N SER A 185 -19.12 -28.38 -4.15
CA SER A 185 -18.72 -29.78 -3.92
C SER A 185 -17.65 -30.26 -4.91
N VAL A 186 -17.71 -29.80 -6.15
CA VAL A 186 -16.76 -30.20 -7.22
C VAL A 186 -15.39 -29.59 -6.94
N LEU A 187 -15.35 -28.28 -6.75
CA LEU A 187 -14.09 -27.56 -6.45
C LEU A 187 -13.49 -28.05 -5.14
N ARG A 188 -14.31 -28.27 -4.11
CA ARG A 188 -13.87 -28.78 -2.81
C ARG A 188 -13.22 -30.18 -2.93
N THR A 189 -13.79 -31.06 -3.74
CA THR A 189 -13.23 -32.39 -4.01
C THR A 189 -11.93 -32.30 -4.79
N GLU A 190 -11.89 -31.45 -5.82
CA GLU A 190 -10.69 -31.23 -6.63
C GLU A 190 -9.53 -30.67 -5.81
N LEU A 191 -9.82 -29.76 -4.88
CA LEU A 191 -8.83 -29.16 -3.99
C LEU A 191 -8.50 -30.03 -2.76
N HIS A 192 -9.09 -31.22 -2.63
CA HIS A 192 -8.96 -32.09 -1.45
C HIS A 192 -9.34 -31.41 -0.13
N LEU A 193 -10.35 -30.51 -0.15
CA LEU A 193 -10.81 -29.75 1.02
C LEU A 193 -12.04 -30.37 1.72
N ASN A 194 -12.43 -31.60 1.36
CA ASN A 194 -13.56 -32.30 2.00
C ASN A 194 -13.24 -32.72 3.44
N GLN A 195 -11.99 -33.06 3.70
CA GLN A 195 -11.48 -33.35 5.04
C GLN A 195 -10.38 -32.35 5.36
N LEU A 196 -10.59 -31.53 6.37
CA LEU A 196 -9.63 -30.54 6.81
C LEU A 196 -8.88 -31.08 8.03
N LYS A 197 -7.58 -30.78 8.11
CA LYS A 197 -6.76 -31.18 9.24
C LYS A 197 -7.05 -30.28 10.43
N GLU A 198 -7.23 -30.86 11.62
CA GLU A 198 -7.47 -30.11 12.86
C GLU A 198 -6.28 -29.22 13.25
N SER A 199 -5.07 -29.69 13.00
CA SER A 199 -3.84 -28.93 13.27
C SER A 199 -3.08 -28.64 11.99
N SER A 200 -2.80 -27.36 11.73
CA SER A 200 -1.98 -26.90 10.60
C SER A 200 -0.80 -26.10 11.13
N ALA A 201 0.40 -26.34 10.59
CA ALA A 201 1.59 -25.57 10.92
C ALA A 201 1.44 -24.07 10.58
N PHE A 202 0.55 -23.74 9.63
CA PHE A 202 0.26 -22.37 9.26
C PHE A 202 -0.98 -21.79 9.97
N GLY A 203 -1.66 -22.56 10.82
CA GLY A 203 -2.83 -22.09 11.56
C GLY A 203 -3.98 -21.59 10.67
N ILE A 204 -4.14 -22.13 9.46
CA ILE A 204 -5.25 -21.80 8.57
C ILE A 204 -6.41 -22.76 8.89
N HIS A 205 -7.43 -22.24 9.55
CA HIS A 205 -8.60 -23.02 9.97
C HIS A 205 -9.89 -22.39 9.44
N PRO A 206 -10.90 -23.17 9.07
CA PRO A 206 -12.19 -22.64 8.66
C PRO A 206 -12.85 -21.88 9.83
N HIS A 207 -13.72 -20.94 9.51
CA HIS A 207 -14.53 -20.28 10.51
C HIS A 207 -15.38 -21.28 11.30
N SER A 208 -15.40 -21.14 12.61
CA SER A 208 -16.22 -21.99 13.51
C SER A 208 -17.66 -21.50 13.60
N LYS A 209 -17.89 -20.18 13.57
CA LYS A 209 -19.20 -19.55 13.71
C LYS A 209 -19.98 -19.59 12.39
N THR A 210 -21.26 -19.96 12.47
CA THR A 210 -22.14 -20.06 11.30
C THR A 210 -22.26 -18.73 10.54
N GLU A 211 -22.36 -17.61 11.25
CA GLU A 211 -22.46 -16.27 10.64
C GLU A 211 -21.22 -15.89 9.85
N GLU A 212 -20.03 -16.15 10.41
CA GLU A 212 -18.75 -15.87 9.73
C GLU A 212 -18.60 -16.75 8.48
N LYS A 213 -19.00 -18.02 8.58
CA LYS A 213 -19.01 -18.95 7.44
C LYS A 213 -19.96 -18.45 6.34
N GLN A 214 -21.16 -18.01 6.71
CA GLN A 214 -22.15 -17.51 5.75
C GLN A 214 -21.63 -16.23 5.04
N ARG A 215 -21.01 -15.32 5.78
CA ARG A 215 -20.35 -14.14 5.20
C ARG A 215 -19.24 -14.54 4.22
N ALA A 216 -18.41 -15.50 4.59
CA ALA A 216 -17.32 -15.98 3.74
C ALA A 216 -17.84 -16.59 2.43
N ILE A 217 -18.94 -17.35 2.47
CA ILE A 217 -19.63 -17.87 1.27
C ILE A 217 -20.08 -16.73 0.35
N GLN A 218 -20.74 -15.71 0.92
CA GLN A 218 -21.17 -14.54 0.15
C GLN A 218 -19.99 -13.79 -0.46
N GLN A 219 -18.89 -13.64 0.28
CA GLN A 219 -17.67 -12.98 -0.23
C GLN A 219 -17.00 -13.79 -1.34
N PHE A 220 -17.01 -15.12 -1.27
CA PHE A 220 -16.51 -15.96 -2.36
C PHE A 220 -17.33 -15.78 -3.64
N THR A 221 -18.64 -15.76 -3.53
CA THR A 221 -19.54 -15.50 -4.67
C THR A 221 -19.29 -14.13 -5.29
N LYS A 222 -19.13 -13.09 -4.45
CA LYS A 222 -18.77 -11.73 -4.91
C LYS A 222 -17.40 -11.71 -5.59
N LEU A 223 -16.43 -12.44 -5.05
CA LEU A 223 -15.09 -12.53 -5.62
C LEU A 223 -15.11 -13.17 -7.01
N GLN A 224 -15.83 -14.28 -7.18
CA GLN A 224 -15.97 -14.94 -8.49
C GLN A 224 -16.67 -14.02 -9.50
N ALA A 225 -17.72 -13.30 -9.08
CA ALA A 225 -18.41 -12.32 -9.92
C ALA A 225 -17.46 -11.16 -10.32
N ALA A 226 -16.68 -10.64 -9.38
CA ALA A 226 -15.69 -9.61 -9.64
C ALA A 226 -14.60 -10.07 -10.64
N MET A 227 -14.11 -11.30 -10.48
CA MET A 227 -13.15 -11.88 -11.43
C MET A 227 -13.74 -11.99 -12.83
N LYS A 228 -15.00 -12.37 -12.95
CA LYS A 228 -15.73 -12.43 -14.24
C LYS A 228 -15.86 -11.03 -14.87
N VAL A 229 -16.20 -10.01 -14.08
CA VAL A 229 -16.27 -8.61 -14.56
C VAL A 229 -14.94 -8.13 -15.13
N LEU A 230 -13.81 -8.55 -14.54
CA LEU A 230 -12.47 -8.22 -15.05
C LEU A 230 -11.99 -9.15 -16.18
N GLY A 231 -12.80 -10.06 -16.68
CA GLY A 231 -12.43 -10.99 -17.74
C GLY A 231 -11.38 -12.02 -17.34
N ILE A 232 -11.31 -12.37 -16.05
CA ILE A 232 -10.47 -13.46 -15.55
C ILE A 232 -11.19 -14.77 -15.84
N SER A 233 -10.61 -15.59 -16.70
CA SER A 233 -11.25 -16.84 -17.17
C SER A 233 -11.39 -17.87 -16.04
N VAL A 234 -12.30 -18.83 -16.23
CA VAL A 234 -12.51 -19.94 -15.29
C VAL A 234 -11.21 -20.74 -15.09
N GLU A 235 -10.43 -20.96 -16.15
CA GLU A 235 -9.16 -21.68 -16.08
C GLU A 235 -8.09 -20.90 -15.29
N GLU A 236 -8.03 -19.58 -15.45
CA GLU A 236 -7.16 -18.72 -14.66
C GLU A 236 -7.57 -18.72 -13.18
N GLN A 237 -8.87 -18.62 -12.88
CA GLN A 237 -9.39 -18.74 -11.51
C GLN A 237 -9.04 -20.10 -10.91
N LYS A 238 -9.25 -21.16 -11.68
CA LYS A 238 -8.92 -22.53 -11.25
C LYS A 238 -7.45 -22.68 -10.89
N ALA A 239 -6.54 -22.13 -11.69
CA ALA A 239 -5.11 -22.14 -11.38
C ALA A 239 -4.82 -21.47 -10.03
N LEU A 240 -5.46 -20.33 -9.74
CA LEU A 240 -5.31 -19.64 -8.45
C LEU A 240 -5.81 -20.51 -7.28
N TRP A 241 -6.99 -21.16 -7.45
CA TRP A 241 -7.55 -22.02 -6.40
C TRP A 241 -6.69 -23.26 -6.14
N LEU A 242 -6.10 -23.87 -7.16
CA LEU A 242 -5.18 -25.00 -7.03
C LEU A 242 -3.95 -24.63 -6.20
N ILE A 243 -3.34 -23.46 -6.46
CA ILE A 243 -2.16 -23.01 -5.72
C ILE A 243 -2.52 -22.66 -4.26
N LEU A 244 -3.66 -22.01 -4.01
CA LEU A 244 -4.12 -21.71 -2.64
C LEU A 244 -4.42 -23.01 -1.86
N GLY A 245 -5.05 -23.98 -2.50
CA GLY A 245 -5.26 -25.32 -1.92
C GLY A 245 -3.96 -26.01 -1.59
N ALA A 246 -2.96 -25.93 -2.48
CA ALA A 246 -1.63 -26.48 -2.23
C ALA A 246 -0.95 -25.81 -1.03
N ILE A 247 -1.04 -24.48 -0.89
CA ILE A 247 -0.50 -23.75 0.27
C ILE A 247 -1.16 -24.24 1.56
N TYR A 248 -2.49 -24.43 1.55
CA TYR A 248 -3.20 -25.00 2.70
C TYR A 248 -2.65 -26.38 3.07
N HIS A 249 -2.47 -27.27 2.09
CA HIS A 249 -1.95 -28.62 2.30
C HIS A 249 -0.49 -28.65 2.74
N LEU A 250 0.35 -27.70 2.30
CA LEU A 250 1.72 -27.54 2.83
C LEU A 250 1.69 -27.22 4.33
N GLY A 251 0.77 -26.38 4.78
CA GLY A 251 0.58 -26.11 6.20
C GLY A 251 0.11 -27.36 6.98
N ALA A 252 -0.79 -28.15 6.39
CA ALA A 252 -1.25 -29.40 6.96
C ALA A 252 -0.16 -30.49 6.99
N ALA A 253 0.73 -30.51 5.97
CA ALA A 253 1.87 -31.42 5.92
C ALA A 253 2.88 -31.12 7.02
N GLY A 254 3.12 -29.85 7.33
CA GLY A 254 4.12 -29.45 8.29
C GLY A 254 5.52 -29.96 7.96
N ALA A 255 6.47 -29.70 8.86
CA ALA A 255 7.85 -30.12 8.70
C ALA A 255 8.40 -30.71 10.00
N THR A 256 9.41 -31.60 9.89
CA THR A 256 10.06 -32.21 11.03
C THR A 256 10.78 -31.17 11.89
N LYS A 257 10.67 -31.32 13.22
CA LYS A 257 11.31 -30.41 14.19
C LYS A 257 12.79 -30.71 14.41
N ALA A 258 13.17 -31.99 14.25
CA ALA A 258 14.54 -32.48 14.45
C ALA A 258 14.89 -33.56 13.43
N GLY A 259 16.17 -33.82 13.24
CA GLY A 259 16.68 -34.87 12.33
C GLY A 259 16.71 -34.39 10.88
N ARG A 260 16.43 -35.31 9.95
CA ARG A 260 16.42 -35.05 8.50
C ARG A 260 15.29 -34.08 8.16
N ARG A 261 15.60 -33.05 7.37
CA ARG A 261 14.58 -32.09 6.88
C ARG A 261 13.65 -32.78 5.89
N GLN A 262 12.38 -32.89 6.26
CA GLN A 262 11.32 -33.50 5.45
C GLN A 262 9.94 -33.06 5.91
N PHE A 263 8.90 -33.40 5.16
CA PHE A 263 7.53 -33.22 5.61
C PHE A 263 7.24 -34.10 6.83
N ALA A 264 6.45 -33.58 7.77
CA ALA A 264 5.98 -34.34 8.92
C ALA A 264 4.86 -35.33 8.52
N HIS A 265 4.02 -34.94 7.56
CA HIS A 265 2.88 -35.73 7.09
C HIS A 265 2.90 -35.83 5.57
N HIS A 266 3.39 -36.93 5.04
CA HIS A 266 3.58 -37.17 3.59
C HIS A 266 2.29 -37.15 2.79
N GLU A 267 1.17 -37.64 3.36
CA GLU A 267 -0.14 -37.65 2.71
C GLU A 267 -0.58 -36.24 2.28
N TRP A 268 -0.44 -35.26 3.18
CA TRP A 268 -0.79 -33.86 2.89
C TRP A 268 0.19 -33.22 1.90
N ALA A 269 1.47 -33.57 2.00
CA ALA A 269 2.47 -33.13 1.03
C ALA A 269 2.20 -33.68 -0.38
N GLN A 270 1.71 -34.92 -0.48
CA GLN A 270 1.29 -35.54 -1.74
C GLN A 270 0.12 -34.79 -2.38
N LYS A 271 -0.89 -34.38 -1.57
CA LYS A 271 -2.00 -33.53 -2.04
C LYS A 271 -1.48 -32.20 -2.58
N ALA A 272 -0.56 -31.54 -1.86
CA ALA A 272 0.04 -30.29 -2.31
C ALA A 272 0.81 -30.45 -3.64
N ALA A 273 1.63 -31.48 -3.77
CA ALA A 273 2.38 -31.78 -5.00
C ALA A 273 1.43 -32.02 -6.18
N TYR A 274 0.39 -32.81 -5.98
CA TYR A 274 -0.64 -33.06 -7.00
C TYR A 274 -1.31 -31.76 -7.47
N LEU A 275 -1.71 -30.88 -6.55
CA LEU A 275 -2.34 -29.61 -6.90
C LEU A 275 -1.39 -28.66 -7.65
N LEU A 276 -0.10 -28.68 -7.32
CA LEU A 276 0.92 -27.89 -8.00
C LEU A 276 1.38 -28.51 -9.34
N GLY A 277 0.98 -29.75 -9.64
CA GLY A 277 1.38 -30.45 -10.85
C GLY A 277 2.86 -30.82 -10.88
N CYS A 278 3.39 -31.30 -9.76
CA CYS A 278 4.76 -31.81 -9.62
C CYS A 278 4.78 -33.12 -8.82
N THR A 279 5.90 -33.80 -8.78
CA THR A 279 6.09 -34.96 -7.92
C THR A 279 6.42 -34.55 -6.48
N LEU A 280 6.16 -35.44 -5.53
CA LEU A 280 6.51 -35.19 -4.12
C LEU A 280 8.03 -35.05 -3.94
N ASP A 281 8.83 -35.77 -4.69
CA ASP A 281 10.29 -35.70 -4.63
C ASP A 281 10.83 -34.37 -5.17
N GLU A 282 10.26 -33.86 -6.25
CA GLU A 282 10.58 -32.53 -6.79
C GLU A 282 10.23 -31.45 -5.75
N LEU A 283 9.01 -31.46 -5.20
CA LEU A 283 8.56 -30.52 -4.19
C LEU A 283 9.46 -30.56 -2.94
N SER A 284 9.75 -31.76 -2.43
CA SER A 284 10.64 -31.97 -1.29
C SER A 284 12.06 -31.47 -1.55
N SER A 285 12.57 -31.70 -2.76
CA SER A 285 13.92 -31.26 -3.15
C SER A 285 14.01 -29.72 -3.25
N LEU A 286 13.00 -29.05 -3.81
CA LEU A 286 12.93 -27.59 -3.90
C LEU A 286 12.83 -26.92 -2.53
N ILE A 287 12.13 -27.54 -1.59
CA ILE A 287 11.95 -26.99 -0.24
C ILE A 287 13.17 -27.28 0.63
N PHE A 288 13.68 -28.51 0.66
CA PHE A 288 14.62 -28.94 1.69
C PHE A 288 16.06 -29.14 1.21
N LYS A 289 16.31 -29.44 -0.08
CA LYS A 289 17.65 -29.81 -0.60
C LYS A 289 18.41 -28.66 -1.26
N ASN A 290 17.74 -27.70 -1.91
CA ASN A 290 18.40 -26.65 -2.70
C ASN A 290 19.18 -25.61 -1.87
N GLN A 291 19.30 -25.80 -0.57
CA GLN A 291 19.99 -24.86 0.32
C GLN A 291 21.52 -24.93 0.26
N THR A 292 22.08 -26.00 -0.33
CA THR A 292 23.53 -26.23 -0.36
C THR A 292 24.23 -25.68 -1.60
N ARG A 293 23.51 -25.34 -2.67
CA ARG A 293 24.10 -24.90 -3.96
C ARG A 293 24.36 -23.41 -4.12
N GLY A 294 23.97 -22.56 -3.19
CA GLY A 294 23.97 -21.11 -3.35
C GLY A 294 25.08 -20.32 -2.66
N MET A 295 25.91 -20.95 -1.83
CA MET A 295 27.01 -20.27 -1.12
C MET A 295 28.35 -20.93 -1.39
N GLN A 296 28.95 -20.66 -2.55
CA GLN A 296 30.41 -20.74 -2.65
C GLN A 296 30.96 -19.45 -2.01
N PRO A 297 31.83 -19.55 -0.99
CA PRO A 297 32.47 -18.39 -0.40
C PRO A 297 33.44 -17.79 -1.42
N LEU A 298 33.27 -16.52 -1.75
CA LEU A 298 34.15 -15.74 -2.65
C LEU A 298 35.50 -15.35 -2.01
N PHE A 299 35.77 -15.83 -0.79
CA PHE A 299 37.06 -15.63 -0.13
C PHE A 299 37.60 -16.97 0.38
N ARG A 300 38.58 -17.48 -0.32
CA ARG A 300 39.52 -18.49 0.19
C ARG A 300 40.52 -17.79 1.12
N GLY A 301 40.43 -18.03 2.38
CA GLY A 301 41.47 -17.64 3.33
C GLY A 301 40.93 -17.40 4.74
N GLY A 302 41.06 -18.41 5.60
CA GLY A 302 40.88 -18.26 7.05
C GLY A 302 40.07 -19.36 7.70
N THR A 303 40.78 -20.22 8.40
CA THR A 303 40.42 -21.14 9.51
C THR A 303 39.01 -21.75 9.55
N ASP A 304 38.97 -23.04 9.76
CA ASP A 304 37.86 -24.01 9.70
C ASP A 304 36.62 -23.80 10.60
N ASP A 305 36.48 -22.63 11.28
CA ASP A 305 35.35 -22.36 12.16
C ASP A 305 34.22 -21.51 11.53
N ALA A 306 34.34 -21.12 10.26
CA ALA A 306 33.34 -20.31 9.55
C ALA A 306 32.23 -21.10 8.85
N SER A 307 32.17 -22.42 8.99
CA SER A 307 31.19 -23.31 8.29
C SER A 307 29.83 -23.42 8.99
N GLN A 308 29.56 -22.72 10.09
CA GLN A 308 28.22 -22.59 10.68
C GLN A 308 27.41 -21.47 10.01
N GLY A 309 27.35 -21.46 8.68
CA GLY A 309 26.35 -20.67 7.96
C GLY A 309 24.96 -21.07 8.44
N CYS A 310 24.24 -20.11 9.03
CA CYS A 310 22.93 -20.28 9.65
C CYS A 310 22.00 -21.14 8.79
N LYS A 311 21.86 -22.42 9.15
CA LYS A 311 21.03 -23.39 8.44
C LYS A 311 19.58 -23.10 8.81
N PHE A 312 18.73 -22.80 7.81
CA PHE A 312 17.29 -22.68 8.03
C PHE A 312 16.72 -24.00 8.56
N THR A 313 15.76 -23.93 9.44
CA THR A 313 15.00 -25.11 9.90
C THR A 313 14.12 -25.66 8.78
N ALA A 314 13.65 -26.90 8.91
CA ALA A 314 12.72 -27.48 7.93
C ALA A 314 11.41 -26.67 7.84
N LEU A 315 10.93 -26.17 8.97
CA LEU A 315 9.73 -25.33 9.02
C LEU A 315 9.95 -23.99 8.32
N GLU A 316 11.07 -23.30 8.54
CA GLU A 316 11.40 -22.05 7.85
C GLU A 316 11.48 -22.21 6.32
N CYS A 317 11.95 -23.37 5.85
CA CYS A 317 11.97 -23.68 4.43
C CYS A 317 10.56 -23.86 3.86
N LEU A 318 9.72 -24.58 4.59
CA LEU A 318 8.32 -24.80 4.24
C LEU A 318 7.52 -23.49 4.21
N GLU A 319 7.67 -22.67 5.25
CA GLU A 319 7.06 -21.33 5.36
C GLU A 319 7.50 -20.41 4.21
N SER A 320 8.77 -20.47 3.85
CA SER A 320 9.34 -19.68 2.75
C SER A 320 8.78 -20.12 1.40
N MET A 321 8.61 -21.41 1.15
CA MET A 321 7.97 -21.90 -0.07
C MET A 321 6.52 -21.42 -0.16
N ALA A 322 5.74 -21.56 0.92
CA ALA A 322 4.36 -21.10 0.96
C ALA A 322 4.24 -19.58 0.72
N SER A 323 5.10 -18.79 1.36
CA SER A 323 5.17 -17.34 1.16
C SER A 323 5.58 -16.95 -0.26
N GLY A 324 6.50 -17.71 -0.87
CA GLY A 324 6.91 -17.57 -2.27
C GLY A 324 5.74 -17.84 -3.22
N LEU A 325 5.05 -18.97 -3.06
CA LEU A 325 3.87 -19.33 -3.84
C LEU A 325 2.78 -18.26 -3.74
N TYR A 326 2.50 -17.76 -2.53
CA TYR A 326 1.49 -16.72 -2.35
C TYR A 326 1.91 -15.39 -2.99
N SER A 327 3.18 -15.02 -2.89
CA SER A 327 3.72 -13.83 -3.57
C SER A 327 3.53 -13.91 -5.08
N GLU A 328 3.75 -15.08 -5.68
CA GLU A 328 3.53 -15.30 -7.12
C GLU A 328 2.03 -15.21 -7.46
N VAL A 329 1.13 -15.82 -6.66
CA VAL A 329 -0.33 -15.69 -6.81
C VAL A 329 -0.75 -14.23 -6.77
N PHE A 330 -0.31 -13.47 -5.78
CA PHE A 330 -0.66 -12.06 -5.66
C PHE A 330 -0.17 -11.24 -6.86
N THR A 331 1.07 -11.46 -7.30
CA THR A 331 1.63 -10.82 -8.49
C THR A 331 0.82 -11.12 -9.74
N VAL A 332 0.38 -12.36 -9.90
CA VAL A 332 -0.50 -12.78 -11.01
C VAL A 332 -1.83 -12.05 -10.95
N VAL A 333 -2.46 -11.99 -9.78
CA VAL A 333 -3.75 -11.31 -9.59
C VAL A 333 -3.64 -9.83 -9.98
N ILE A 334 -2.58 -9.13 -9.55
CA ILE A 334 -2.35 -7.73 -9.94
C ILE A 334 -2.18 -7.59 -11.45
N SER A 335 -1.48 -8.50 -12.08
CA SER A 335 -1.31 -8.49 -13.54
C SER A 335 -2.61 -8.74 -14.30
N LEU A 336 -3.48 -9.63 -13.79
CA LEU A 336 -4.81 -9.87 -14.36
C LEU A 336 -5.71 -8.62 -14.20
N ILE A 337 -5.65 -7.94 -13.06
CA ILE A 337 -6.33 -6.66 -12.85
C ILE A 337 -5.82 -5.63 -13.87
N ASN A 338 -4.50 -5.46 -13.99
CA ASN A 338 -3.91 -4.50 -14.91
C ASN A 338 -4.21 -4.83 -16.37
N ARG A 339 -4.31 -6.10 -16.75
CA ARG A 339 -4.79 -6.52 -18.06
C ARG A 339 -6.19 -5.98 -18.35
N ALA A 340 -7.08 -6.01 -17.36
CA ALA A 340 -8.44 -5.50 -17.48
C ALA A 340 -8.52 -3.96 -17.52
N LEU A 341 -7.52 -3.26 -16.94
CA LEU A 341 -7.43 -1.81 -16.91
C LEU A 341 -6.57 -1.23 -18.06
N LYS A 342 -6.00 -2.10 -18.89
CA LYS A 342 -5.13 -1.74 -20.01
C LYS A 342 -5.90 -1.09 -21.14
N SER A 343 -5.33 -0.01 -21.70
CA SER A 343 -5.77 0.62 -22.92
C SER A 343 -4.58 0.96 -23.83
N SER A 344 -4.80 0.97 -25.14
CA SER A 344 -3.81 1.40 -26.14
C SER A 344 -3.79 2.91 -26.38
N GLN A 345 -4.64 3.66 -25.68
CA GLN A 345 -4.75 5.11 -25.86
C GLN A 345 -3.53 5.85 -25.31
N HIS A 346 -3.14 6.93 -26.00
CA HIS A 346 -2.08 7.81 -25.52
C HIS A 346 -2.53 8.61 -24.31
N SER A 347 -1.71 8.63 -23.29
CA SER A 347 -1.91 9.43 -22.09
C SER A 347 -0.84 10.52 -21.98
N LEU A 348 -1.25 11.68 -21.49
CA LEU A 348 -0.38 12.86 -21.32
C LEU A 348 0.16 12.97 -19.90
N CYS A 349 -0.72 12.91 -18.92
CA CYS A 349 -0.43 13.09 -17.50
C CYS A 349 -1.19 12.07 -16.65
N SER A 350 -0.79 11.92 -15.39
CA SER A 350 -1.43 10.98 -14.48
C SER A 350 -1.74 11.55 -13.12
N ILE A 351 -2.77 11.01 -12.49
CA ILE A 351 -3.01 11.18 -11.06
C ILE A 351 -2.67 9.85 -10.36
N LEU A 352 -1.74 9.93 -9.42
CA LEU A 352 -1.31 8.82 -8.58
C LEU A 352 -2.01 8.90 -7.24
N ILE A 353 -2.60 7.81 -6.77
CA ILE A 353 -3.19 7.72 -5.44
C ILE A 353 -2.42 6.67 -4.66
N VAL A 354 -1.79 7.09 -3.58
CA VAL A 354 -0.92 6.25 -2.73
C VAL A 354 -1.67 5.82 -1.49
N ASP A 355 -1.85 4.52 -1.31
CA ASP A 355 -2.42 3.91 -0.12
C ASP A 355 -1.46 2.89 0.49
N THR A 356 -1.33 2.90 1.81
CA THR A 356 -0.46 2.01 2.57
C THR A 356 -1.21 1.43 3.77
N PRO A 357 -0.74 0.34 4.38
CA PRO A 357 -1.31 -0.18 5.63
C PRO A 357 -1.37 0.87 6.74
N GLY A 358 -0.48 1.87 6.69
CA GLY A 358 -0.38 2.92 7.68
C GLY A 358 0.38 2.50 8.94
N PHE A 359 0.35 3.37 9.94
CA PHE A 359 1.07 3.16 11.18
C PHE A 359 0.46 2.04 12.02
N GLN A 360 1.32 1.13 12.49
CA GLN A 360 0.97 -0.07 13.24
C GLN A 360 1.54 0.03 14.66
N ASN A 361 0.68 -0.02 15.68
CA ASN A 361 1.10 -0.12 17.08
C ASN A 361 0.14 -1.03 17.84
N PRO A 362 0.55 -2.27 18.19
CA PRO A 362 -0.31 -3.23 18.88
C PRO A 362 -0.86 -2.72 20.23
N ARG A 363 -0.11 -1.85 20.90
CA ARG A 363 -0.56 -1.26 22.18
C ARG A 363 -1.82 -0.39 22.05
N LEU A 364 -2.03 0.22 20.88
CA LEU A 364 -3.25 1.01 20.63
C LEU A 364 -4.51 0.13 20.56
N ALA A 365 -4.34 -1.16 20.28
CA ALA A 365 -5.40 -2.17 20.34
C ALA A 365 -5.35 -3.01 21.62
N GLN A 366 -4.77 -2.45 22.70
CA GLN A 366 -4.63 -3.09 24.02
C GLN A 366 -3.90 -4.46 23.98
N GLN A 367 -3.09 -4.71 22.93
CA GLN A 367 -2.32 -5.93 22.81
C GLN A 367 -1.02 -5.81 23.61
N GLN A 368 -0.68 -6.86 24.37
CA GLN A 368 0.54 -6.91 25.17
C GLN A 368 1.75 -7.42 24.37
N ARG A 369 1.57 -7.79 23.11
CA ARG A 369 2.65 -8.25 22.22
C ARG A 369 3.49 -7.09 21.68
N GLY A 370 4.76 -7.34 21.43
CA GLY A 370 5.59 -6.46 20.61
C GLY A 370 5.17 -6.50 19.13
N ALA A 371 5.42 -5.40 18.42
CA ALA A 371 5.19 -5.31 16.97
C ALA A 371 6.13 -6.24 16.20
N THR A 372 5.66 -6.76 15.07
CA THR A 372 6.39 -7.68 14.20
C THR A 372 7.37 -6.96 13.29
N PHE A 373 8.22 -7.71 12.58
CA PHE A 373 9.10 -7.19 11.54
C PHE A 373 8.32 -6.54 10.39
N GLU A 374 7.20 -7.13 9.99
CA GLU A 374 6.33 -6.58 8.94
C GLU A 374 5.68 -5.27 9.38
N GLU A 375 5.25 -5.19 10.65
CA GLU A 375 4.73 -3.95 11.22
C GLU A 375 5.81 -2.84 11.24
N LEU A 376 7.09 -3.19 11.48
CA LEU A 376 8.21 -2.24 11.32
C LEU A 376 8.32 -1.75 9.86
N CYS A 377 8.20 -2.64 8.87
CA CYS A 377 8.26 -2.26 7.46
C CYS A 377 7.14 -1.28 7.08
N HIS A 378 5.93 -1.50 7.59
CA HIS A 378 4.81 -0.57 7.39
C HIS A 378 5.04 0.77 8.10
N ASN A 379 5.55 0.74 9.33
CA ASN A 379 5.88 1.96 10.08
C ASN A 379 6.99 2.76 9.39
N TYR A 380 8.02 2.09 8.87
CA TYR A 380 9.07 2.72 8.08
C TYR A 380 8.50 3.42 6.84
N THR A 381 7.60 2.78 6.12
CA THR A 381 6.94 3.36 4.95
C THR A 381 6.13 4.59 5.33
N GLN A 382 5.36 4.51 6.42
CA GLN A 382 4.58 5.63 6.93
C GLN A 382 5.47 6.81 7.33
N GLU A 383 6.59 6.55 7.98
CA GLU A 383 7.55 7.61 8.34
C GLU A 383 8.20 8.26 7.15
N ARG A 384 8.54 7.49 6.13
CA ARG A 384 9.11 8.03 4.88
C ARG A 384 8.10 8.94 4.15
N LEU A 385 6.81 8.58 4.14
CA LEU A 385 5.74 9.43 3.59
C LEU A 385 5.51 10.67 4.49
N GLN A 386 5.59 10.53 5.80
CA GLN A 386 5.51 11.66 6.72
C GLN A 386 6.72 12.61 6.57
N THR A 387 7.91 12.06 6.32
CA THR A 387 9.10 12.85 5.99
C THR A 387 8.91 13.64 4.69
N LEU A 388 8.32 13.02 3.68
CA LEU A 388 7.99 13.73 2.42
C LEU A 388 7.00 14.86 2.67
N PHE A 389 5.97 14.65 3.51
CA PHE A 389 5.07 15.72 3.93
C PHE A 389 5.83 16.86 4.61
N HIS A 390 6.74 16.54 5.53
CA HIS A 390 7.57 17.51 6.22
C HIS A 390 8.47 18.30 5.25
N GLU A 391 9.14 17.62 4.33
CA GLU A 391 9.97 18.24 3.29
C GLU A 391 9.16 19.24 2.45
N ARG A 392 7.97 18.83 1.98
CA ARG A 392 7.11 19.65 1.12
C ARG A 392 6.47 20.83 1.85
N THR A 393 6.11 20.65 3.12
CA THR A 393 5.34 21.64 3.89
C THR A 393 6.25 22.62 4.62
N PHE A 394 7.40 22.18 5.12
CA PHE A 394 8.26 22.99 5.99
C PHE A 394 9.59 23.33 5.32
N VAL A 395 10.31 22.35 4.80
CA VAL A 395 11.67 22.59 4.27
C VAL A 395 11.62 23.43 3.01
N GLN A 396 10.82 23.05 2.03
CA GLN A 396 10.70 23.81 0.77
C GLN A 396 10.13 25.20 0.99
N GLU A 397 9.20 25.34 1.92
CA GLU A 397 8.65 26.66 2.28
C GLU A 397 9.73 27.55 2.89
N LEU A 398 10.56 27.00 3.79
CA LEU A 398 11.70 27.74 4.36
C LEU A 398 12.70 28.15 3.28
N GLU A 399 13.03 27.26 2.35
CA GLU A 399 13.95 27.56 1.25
C GLU A 399 13.37 28.66 0.36
N ARG A 400 12.11 28.58 0.01
CA ARG A 400 11.40 29.61 -0.74
C ARG A 400 11.48 30.98 -0.08
N TYR A 401 11.29 31.05 1.24
CA TYR A 401 11.41 32.31 1.97
C TYR A 401 12.87 32.82 2.04
N LYS A 402 13.87 31.95 2.10
CA LYS A 402 15.26 32.36 2.05
C LYS A 402 15.64 32.98 0.70
N GLU A 403 15.15 32.39 -0.41
CA GLU A 403 15.37 32.95 -1.74
C GLU A 403 14.72 34.35 -1.89
N VAL A 404 13.51 34.53 -1.38
CA VAL A 404 12.85 35.84 -1.38
C VAL A 404 13.55 36.84 -0.46
N HIS A 405 14.19 36.40 0.64
CA HIS A 405 14.94 37.25 1.58
C HIS A 405 16.26 37.78 1.02
N SER A 406 16.89 36.99 0.18
CA SER A 406 18.07 37.47 -0.55
C SER A 406 17.77 38.76 -1.35
N CYS A 407 16.47 38.97 -1.65
CA CYS A 407 15.99 40.14 -2.41
C CYS A 407 15.45 41.30 -1.56
N ARG A 408 15.21 41.12 -0.26
CA ARG A 408 14.66 42.17 0.64
C ARG A 408 15.32 42.15 2.01
N LYS A 409 16.15 43.12 2.26
CA LYS A 409 16.66 43.44 3.61
C LYS A 409 15.60 44.26 4.36
N HIS A 410 14.57 43.67 4.97
CA HIS A 410 13.79 44.31 6.06
C HIS A 410 12.83 43.35 6.78
N GLY A 411 13.01 43.11 7.98
CA GLY A 411 12.25 43.19 9.24
C GLY A 411 11.23 42.08 9.62
N ILE A 412 10.39 41.58 8.76
CA ILE A 412 9.25 40.69 9.19
C ILE A 412 9.57 39.21 9.09
N THR A 413 10.57 38.88 8.39
CA THR A 413 10.90 37.51 7.96
C THR A 413 11.84 36.78 8.93
N ASP A 414 12.55 37.48 9.81
CA ASP A 414 13.46 36.83 10.78
C ASP A 414 12.73 36.03 11.86
N THR A 415 11.60 36.54 12.33
CA THR A 415 10.77 35.85 13.35
C THR A 415 10.16 34.57 12.78
N TYR A 416 9.72 34.64 11.51
CA TYR A 416 9.13 33.50 10.82
C TYR A 416 10.18 32.42 10.49
N ALA A 417 11.31 32.82 9.93
CA ALA A 417 12.45 31.95 9.67
C ALA A 417 13.01 31.31 10.95
N HIS A 418 13.01 32.07 12.07
CA HIS A 418 13.41 31.57 13.38
C HIS A 418 12.43 30.51 13.91
N SER A 419 11.14 30.76 13.83
CA SER A 419 10.09 29.82 14.24
C SER A 419 10.16 28.52 13.41
N LEU A 420 10.39 28.62 12.10
CA LEU A 420 10.56 27.48 11.21
C LEU A 420 11.85 26.70 11.51
N ARG A 421 12.98 27.38 11.79
CA ARG A 421 14.23 26.73 12.20
C ARG A 421 14.06 25.98 13.52
N LYS A 422 13.35 26.57 14.49
CA LYS A 422 13.07 25.92 15.78
C LYS A 422 12.20 24.66 15.60
N LEU A 423 11.23 24.70 14.71
CA LEU A 423 10.40 23.55 14.32
C LEU A 423 11.24 22.45 13.63
N LEU A 424 12.13 22.83 12.72
CA LEU A 424 13.03 21.89 12.03
C LEU A 424 14.06 21.27 12.97
N GLN A 425 14.56 22.03 13.96
CA GLN A 425 15.48 21.52 14.97
C GLN A 425 14.82 20.56 15.97
N SER A 426 13.54 20.77 16.30
CA SER A 426 12.76 19.85 17.12
C SER A 426 12.39 18.56 16.39
N GLY A 427 12.46 18.56 15.06
CA GLY A 427 12.11 17.47 14.16
C GLY A 427 13.30 16.65 13.67
N LYS A 428 14.40 16.55 14.41
CA LYS A 428 15.41 15.54 14.12
C LYS A 428 14.78 14.18 14.32
N LEU A 429 14.27 13.63 13.23
CA LEU A 429 13.93 12.23 13.07
C LEU A 429 15.25 11.43 13.11
N THR A 430 15.80 11.30 14.30
CA THR A 430 16.93 10.44 14.53
C THR A 430 16.35 9.05 14.64
N ILE A 431 16.34 8.31 13.52
CA ILE A 431 16.21 6.86 13.56
C ILE A 431 17.50 6.36 14.21
N LEU A 432 17.53 6.40 15.52
CA LEU A 432 18.57 5.76 16.30
C LEU A 432 18.22 4.28 16.34
N ILE A 433 18.70 3.52 15.37
CA ILE A 433 18.69 2.06 15.43
C ILE A 433 19.74 1.68 16.49
N ILE A 434 19.34 1.70 17.75
CA ILE A 434 20.10 1.06 18.82
C ILE A 434 19.71 -0.43 18.78
N LEU A 435 20.51 -1.23 18.09
CA LEU A 435 20.52 -2.68 18.23
C LEU A 435 21.06 -3.02 19.61
N ILE A 436 20.20 -3.02 20.62
CA ILE A 436 20.52 -3.57 21.94
C ILE A 436 20.10 -5.04 21.91
N PHE A 437 21.02 -5.92 22.27
CA PHE A 437 20.82 -7.38 22.42
C PHE A 437 19.88 -7.72 23.60
N ILE A 438 18.63 -7.30 23.51
CA ILE A 438 17.56 -7.66 24.46
C ILE A 438 16.38 -8.12 23.59
N SER A 439 15.55 -9.00 24.10
CA SER A 439 14.41 -9.61 23.39
C SER A 439 13.36 -8.64 22.82
N GLY A 440 13.52 -7.34 23.02
CA GLY A 440 12.64 -6.29 22.51
C GLY A 440 13.40 -4.99 22.24
N ALA A 441 12.95 -4.22 21.25
CA ALA A 441 13.43 -2.88 20.94
C ALA A 441 12.24 -1.92 20.93
N SER A 442 12.38 -0.75 21.58
CA SER A 442 11.38 0.31 21.53
C SER A 442 11.86 1.44 20.64
N LEU A 443 11.03 1.83 19.67
CA LEU A 443 11.30 2.93 18.75
C LEU A 443 10.23 4.02 18.90
N PHE A 444 10.65 5.27 18.85
CA PHE A 444 9.76 6.41 18.91
C PHE A 444 9.35 6.86 17.50
N HIS A 445 8.06 6.82 17.21
CA HIS A 445 7.46 7.18 15.93
C HIS A 445 6.55 8.41 16.12
N GLY A 446 7.07 9.59 15.87
CA GLY A 446 6.33 10.83 16.02
C GLY A 446 5.91 11.14 17.45
N THR A 447 4.83 10.57 17.94
CA THR A 447 4.33 10.71 19.33
C THR A 447 4.17 9.38 20.06
N ASP A 448 4.33 8.27 19.33
CA ASP A 448 4.04 6.95 19.85
C ASP A 448 5.32 6.13 20.03
N TRP A 449 5.48 5.53 21.19
CA TRP A 449 6.47 4.48 21.42
C TRP A 449 5.92 3.15 20.94
N VAL A 450 6.65 2.48 20.06
CA VAL A 450 6.34 1.13 19.59
C VAL A 450 7.39 0.18 20.09
N GLU A 451 6.96 -0.83 20.81
CA GLU A 451 7.81 -1.95 21.22
C GLU A 451 7.77 -3.03 20.15
N TYR A 452 8.94 -3.47 19.71
CA TYR A 452 9.11 -4.50 18.68
C TYR A 452 9.63 -5.79 19.30
N ASN A 453 9.04 -6.91 18.94
CA ASN A 453 9.60 -8.23 19.24
C ASN A 453 10.61 -8.60 18.15
N ILE A 454 11.90 -8.47 18.47
CA ILE A 454 13.00 -8.72 17.52
C ILE A 454 13.42 -10.19 17.42
N GLN A 455 12.77 -11.06 18.17
CA GLN A 455 13.09 -12.48 18.16
C GLN A 455 12.89 -13.07 16.74
N GLY A 456 13.91 -13.74 16.22
CA GLY A 456 13.86 -14.38 14.91
C GLY A 456 14.03 -13.44 13.70
N TRP A 457 14.18 -12.13 13.88
CA TRP A 457 14.30 -11.18 12.76
C TRP A 457 15.48 -11.43 11.84
N LEU A 458 16.61 -11.94 12.37
CA LEU A 458 17.76 -12.30 11.53
C LEU A 458 17.43 -13.42 10.53
N GLY A 459 16.55 -14.35 10.91
CA GLY A 459 16.02 -15.37 9.98
C GLY A 459 15.14 -14.74 8.90
N HIS A 460 14.25 -13.79 9.28
CA HIS A 460 13.36 -13.09 8.34
C HIS A 460 14.13 -12.19 7.35
N ALA A 461 15.24 -11.58 7.79
CA ALA A 461 16.06 -10.72 6.94
C ALA A 461 16.84 -11.49 5.88
N LYS A 462 17.04 -12.79 6.04
CA LYS A 462 17.78 -13.66 5.10
C LYS A 462 16.87 -14.16 3.98
N ASN A 463 17.40 -14.17 2.76
CA ASN A 463 16.71 -14.79 1.64
C ASN A 463 16.80 -16.32 1.75
N ASN A 464 15.64 -16.96 1.85
CA ASN A 464 15.55 -18.41 1.82
C ASN A 464 15.39 -18.89 0.35
N PRO A 465 16.25 -19.80 -0.14
CA PRO A 465 16.17 -20.32 -1.52
C PRO A 465 14.83 -20.97 -1.87
N ALA A 466 14.13 -21.57 -0.90
CA ALA A 466 12.83 -22.18 -1.13
C ALA A 466 11.80 -21.19 -1.67
N ALA A 467 11.79 -19.94 -1.19
CA ALA A 467 10.91 -18.90 -1.71
C ALA A 467 11.21 -18.56 -3.19
N GLN A 468 12.48 -18.60 -3.58
CA GLN A 468 12.89 -18.33 -4.97
C GLN A 468 12.51 -19.45 -5.93
N SER A 469 12.43 -20.68 -5.43
CA SER A 469 12.02 -21.85 -6.21
C SER A 469 10.52 -21.89 -6.54
N ALA A 470 9.70 -21.09 -5.85
CA ALA A 470 8.25 -21.06 -6.06
C ALA A 470 7.88 -20.69 -7.51
N ALA A 471 8.51 -19.65 -8.07
CA ALA A 471 8.25 -19.21 -9.44
C ALA A 471 8.58 -20.30 -10.47
N THR A 472 9.75 -20.95 -10.33
CA THR A 472 10.17 -22.05 -11.20
C THR A 472 9.20 -23.24 -11.09
N LEU A 473 8.81 -23.60 -9.87
CA LEU A 473 7.85 -24.68 -9.63
C LEU A 473 6.52 -24.45 -10.37
N LEU A 474 6.01 -23.21 -10.36
CA LEU A 474 4.75 -22.87 -11.03
C LEU A 474 4.89 -22.83 -12.56
N GLN A 475 6.05 -22.43 -13.08
CA GLN A 475 6.34 -22.44 -14.52
C GLN A 475 6.48 -23.85 -15.07
N ASP A 476 7.14 -24.73 -14.32
CA ASP A 476 7.41 -26.11 -14.71
C ASP A 476 6.24 -27.05 -14.38
N SER A 477 5.12 -26.52 -13.89
CA SER A 477 3.93 -27.30 -13.53
C SER A 477 3.40 -28.11 -14.71
N GLN A 478 3.11 -29.38 -14.48
CA GLN A 478 2.45 -30.27 -15.45
C GLN A 478 0.99 -29.86 -15.72
N LYS A 479 0.38 -29.04 -14.82
CA LYS A 479 -0.96 -28.49 -15.02
C LYS A 479 -0.89 -27.31 -15.96
N LYS A 480 -1.42 -27.46 -17.19
CA LYS A 480 -1.37 -26.44 -18.26
C LYS A 480 -1.99 -25.08 -17.86
N ASN A 481 -3.02 -25.08 -17.03
CA ASN A 481 -3.62 -23.84 -16.54
C ASN A 481 -2.68 -23.09 -15.57
N ILE A 482 -1.87 -23.78 -14.77
CA ILE A 482 -0.84 -23.15 -13.93
C ILE A 482 0.33 -22.69 -14.78
N SER A 483 0.99 -23.59 -15.49
CA SER A 483 2.16 -23.21 -16.30
C SER A 483 1.83 -22.14 -17.33
N GLY A 484 0.68 -22.20 -18.01
CA GLY A 484 0.25 -21.18 -18.95
C GLY A 484 0.03 -19.81 -18.32
N LEU A 485 -0.42 -19.77 -17.05
CA LEU A 485 -0.61 -18.52 -16.33
C LEU A 485 0.74 -17.86 -15.92
N PHE A 486 1.79 -18.63 -15.74
CA PHE A 486 3.11 -18.15 -15.27
C PHE A 486 4.18 -18.09 -16.38
N LEU A 487 4.10 -18.85 -17.47
CA LEU A 487 5.08 -18.86 -18.57
C LEU A 487 5.13 -17.56 -19.36
N GLY A 488 3.99 -16.92 -19.62
CA GLY A 488 3.89 -15.70 -20.44
C GLY A 488 4.53 -14.45 -19.84
N ARG A 489 4.98 -14.49 -18.60
CA ARG A 489 5.44 -13.31 -17.83
C ARG A 489 6.93 -13.04 -17.90
N PHE A 490 7.73 -14.02 -18.29
CA PHE A 490 9.18 -13.92 -18.23
C PHE A 490 9.86 -13.59 -19.56
N SER A 491 9.14 -13.62 -20.67
CA SER A 491 9.75 -13.45 -22.00
C SER A 491 9.93 -11.99 -22.46
N GLY A 492 9.53 -10.99 -21.71
CA GLY A 492 9.62 -9.61 -22.21
C GLY A 492 9.89 -8.50 -21.21
N ALA A 493 9.64 -8.70 -19.96
CA ALA A 493 9.99 -7.75 -18.91
C ALA A 493 10.75 -8.53 -17.84
N THR A 494 11.98 -8.18 -17.62
CA THR A 494 12.66 -8.47 -16.37
C THR A 494 11.84 -7.80 -15.28
N VAL A 495 10.76 -8.47 -14.93
CA VAL A 495 9.97 -8.12 -13.78
C VAL A 495 10.98 -8.07 -12.65
N LEU A 496 11.04 -6.96 -11.97
CA LEU A 496 11.55 -6.87 -10.62
C LEU A 496 10.66 -7.78 -9.76
N SER A 497 10.68 -9.07 -10.09
CA SER A 497 9.90 -10.14 -9.48
C SER A 497 10.12 -10.09 -8.00
N GLY A 498 9.09 -9.76 -7.27
CA GLY A 498 9.09 -9.59 -5.83
C GLY A 498 9.34 -8.17 -5.31
N SER A 499 9.62 -7.16 -6.15
CA SER A 499 9.85 -5.79 -5.67
C SER A 499 8.65 -4.87 -5.88
N ILE A 500 8.12 -4.79 -7.10
CA ILE A 500 6.94 -3.99 -7.42
C ILE A 500 6.12 -4.76 -8.45
N ALA A 501 4.97 -5.26 -8.07
CA ALA A 501 4.02 -5.88 -8.98
C ALA A 501 3.23 -4.80 -9.73
N GLY A 502 2.84 -5.08 -10.99
CA GLY A 502 1.99 -4.18 -11.77
C GLY A 502 2.72 -3.14 -12.62
N LEU A 503 4.05 -3.21 -12.77
CA LEU A 503 4.81 -2.35 -13.70
C LEU A 503 4.58 -2.66 -15.18
N GLU A 504 3.75 -3.62 -15.50
CA GLU A 504 3.47 -4.10 -16.86
C GLU A 504 2.40 -3.28 -17.60
N GLY A 505 2.03 -2.12 -17.07
CA GLY A 505 1.07 -1.24 -17.71
C GLY A 505 1.53 -0.80 -19.10
N SER A 506 0.59 -0.78 -20.05
CA SER A 506 0.85 -0.40 -21.45
C SER A 506 0.84 1.09 -21.69
N SER A 507 0.54 1.90 -20.70
CA SER A 507 0.60 3.36 -20.83
C SER A 507 2.05 3.79 -21.00
N GLN A 508 2.31 4.72 -21.92
CA GLN A 508 3.67 5.27 -22.11
C GLN A 508 4.20 5.90 -20.82
N LEU A 509 3.34 6.44 -19.97
CA LEU A 509 3.69 6.99 -18.67
C LEU A 509 4.05 5.91 -17.67
N ALA A 510 3.32 4.81 -17.62
CA ALA A 510 3.69 3.65 -16.82
C ALA A 510 5.02 3.06 -17.27
N LEU A 511 5.27 2.99 -18.58
CA LEU A 511 6.55 2.58 -19.16
C LEU A 511 7.69 3.55 -18.84
N ARG A 512 7.46 4.86 -18.91
CA ARG A 512 8.44 5.88 -18.49
C ARG A 512 8.75 5.78 -17.02
N ARG A 513 7.74 5.60 -16.17
CA ARG A 513 7.92 5.38 -14.72
C ARG A 513 8.67 4.07 -14.44
N ALA A 514 8.28 2.98 -15.11
CA ALA A 514 8.97 1.70 -15.04
C ALA A 514 10.45 1.83 -15.47
N THR A 515 10.73 2.57 -16.56
CA THR A 515 12.09 2.81 -17.04
C THR A 515 12.89 3.66 -16.05
N SER A 516 12.26 4.66 -15.42
CA SER A 516 12.90 5.48 -14.41
C SER A 516 13.21 4.69 -13.14
N MET A 517 12.27 3.86 -12.69
CA MET A 517 12.48 2.95 -11.56
C MET A 517 13.53 1.89 -11.89
N ARG A 518 13.53 1.37 -13.13
CA ARG A 518 14.60 0.48 -13.61
C ARG A 518 15.98 1.15 -13.54
N LYS A 519 16.12 2.41 -13.93
CA LYS A 519 17.39 3.15 -13.81
C LYS A 519 17.87 3.26 -12.36
N THR A 520 16.98 3.43 -11.41
CA THR A 520 17.31 3.42 -9.98
C THR A 520 17.76 2.03 -9.50
N PHE A 521 17.35 0.96 -10.18
CA PHE A 521 17.64 -0.44 -9.83
C PHE A 521 18.65 -1.12 -10.78
N THR A 522 19.08 -0.50 -11.88
CA THR A 522 19.89 -1.15 -12.94
C THR A 522 21.32 -1.45 -12.55
N THR A 523 21.81 -0.99 -11.44
CA THR A 523 23.06 -1.53 -10.91
C THR A 523 22.86 -2.93 -10.32
N GLY A 524 22.40 -3.87 -11.16
CA GLY A 524 22.36 -5.29 -10.89
C GLY A 524 21.02 -5.84 -10.38
N VAL A 525 20.03 -6.00 -11.27
CA VAL A 525 18.76 -6.72 -10.95
C VAL A 525 19.02 -8.12 -10.36
N ALA A 526 20.04 -8.81 -10.81
CA ALA A 526 20.51 -10.07 -10.22
C ALA A 526 21.09 -9.89 -8.80
N ALA A 527 21.72 -8.74 -8.52
CA ALA A 527 22.26 -8.43 -7.20
C ALA A 527 21.17 -8.03 -6.20
N VAL A 528 20.07 -7.40 -6.64
CA VAL A 528 18.93 -7.04 -5.77
C VAL A 528 18.21 -8.29 -5.27
N LYS A 529 18.03 -9.31 -6.10
CA LYS A 529 17.44 -10.61 -5.69
C LYS A 529 18.26 -11.34 -4.61
N LYS A 530 19.56 -11.09 -4.55
CA LYS A 530 20.48 -11.67 -3.54
C LYS A 530 20.61 -10.81 -2.27
N ARG A 531 20.03 -9.59 -2.23
CA ARG A 531 20.12 -8.71 -1.07
C ARG A 531 19.15 -9.11 0.03
N SER A 532 19.48 -8.75 1.27
CA SER A 532 18.61 -8.99 2.42
C SER A 532 17.22 -8.36 2.21
N HIS A 533 16.22 -8.91 2.85
CA HIS A 533 14.84 -8.41 2.78
C HIS A 533 14.72 -6.94 3.22
N CYS A 534 15.48 -6.52 4.23
CA CYS A 534 15.53 -5.13 4.69
C CYS A 534 15.96 -4.16 3.58
N ILE A 535 16.98 -4.53 2.78
CA ILE A 535 17.45 -3.71 1.65
C ILE A 535 16.38 -3.66 0.57
N GLN A 536 15.68 -4.77 0.30
CA GLN A 536 14.58 -4.78 -0.67
C GLN A 536 13.45 -3.85 -0.24
N VAL A 537 13.04 -3.89 1.03
CA VAL A 537 12.04 -2.97 1.60
C VAL A 537 12.48 -1.51 1.43
N LYS A 538 13.72 -1.19 1.82
CA LYS A 538 14.26 0.17 1.65
C LYS A 538 14.18 0.64 0.21
N LEU A 539 14.62 -0.16 -0.74
CA LEU A 539 14.62 0.19 -2.16
C LEU A 539 13.20 0.40 -2.72
N GLN A 540 12.24 -0.42 -2.29
CA GLN A 540 10.83 -0.26 -2.70
C GLN A 540 10.24 1.05 -2.18
N VAL A 541 10.52 1.38 -0.91
CA VAL A 541 10.03 2.64 -0.30
C VAL A 541 10.71 3.84 -0.93
N ASP A 542 12.02 3.79 -1.18
CA ASP A 542 12.74 4.87 -1.87
C ASP A 542 12.15 5.10 -3.28
N ALA A 543 11.85 4.03 -4.02
CA ALA A 543 11.23 4.13 -5.34
C ALA A 543 9.82 4.75 -5.27
N LEU A 544 9.02 4.42 -4.26
CA LEU A 544 7.72 5.05 -4.02
C LEU A 544 7.88 6.56 -3.78
N ILE A 545 8.79 6.94 -2.90
CA ILE A 545 9.04 8.35 -2.58
C ILE A 545 9.52 9.12 -3.81
N ASP A 546 10.42 8.56 -4.60
CA ASP A 546 10.93 9.18 -5.83
C ASP A 546 9.84 9.35 -6.89
N MET A 547 8.92 8.38 -7.00
CA MET A 547 7.76 8.47 -7.89
C MET A 547 6.87 9.66 -7.50
N VAL A 548 6.55 9.78 -6.22
CA VAL A 548 5.66 10.83 -5.70
C VAL A 548 6.35 12.20 -5.78
N ARG A 549 7.66 12.30 -5.51
CA ARG A 549 8.41 13.58 -5.57
C ARG A 549 8.37 14.28 -6.92
N ARG A 550 8.20 13.53 -8.02
CA ARG A 550 8.17 14.09 -9.39
C ARG A 550 6.85 14.75 -9.76
N SER A 551 5.85 14.61 -8.93
CA SER A 551 4.50 15.14 -9.13
C SER A 551 4.19 16.26 -8.15
N LYS A 552 3.11 17.00 -8.41
CA LYS A 552 2.51 17.87 -7.40
C LYS A 552 1.75 17.01 -6.39
N VAL A 553 2.10 17.14 -5.11
CA VAL A 553 1.60 16.26 -4.06
C VAL A 553 0.47 16.93 -3.29
N HIS A 554 -0.62 16.18 -3.05
CA HIS A 554 -1.74 16.53 -2.18
C HIS A 554 -1.77 15.54 -1.02
N PHE A 555 -1.77 16.03 0.22
CA PHE A 555 -1.80 15.18 1.40
C PHE A 555 -3.18 15.11 2.02
N VAL A 556 -3.61 13.89 2.33
CA VAL A 556 -4.84 13.58 3.04
C VAL A 556 -4.49 12.85 4.33
N HIS A 557 -4.80 13.44 5.45
CA HIS A 557 -4.55 12.88 6.78
C HIS A 557 -5.83 12.23 7.31
N CYS A 558 -5.81 10.91 7.48
CA CYS A 558 -6.91 10.13 8.01
C CYS A 558 -6.65 9.82 9.49
N LEU A 559 -7.58 10.18 10.36
CA LEU A 559 -7.46 10.02 11.80
C LEU A 559 -8.50 9.05 12.36
N LEU A 560 -8.11 8.31 13.40
CA LEU A 560 -9.00 7.46 14.18
C LEU A 560 -9.79 8.32 15.18
N PRO A 561 -11.12 8.13 15.31
CA PRO A 561 -11.94 8.82 16.31
C PRO A 561 -11.75 8.25 17.72
N LYS A 562 -11.51 6.94 17.86
CA LYS A 562 -11.34 6.19 19.12
C LYS A 562 -10.27 5.12 18.98
N ALA A 563 -9.58 4.80 20.08
CA ALA A 563 -8.60 3.71 20.12
C ALA A 563 -9.26 2.33 20.04
N GLU A 564 -10.42 2.18 20.65
CA GLU A 564 -11.16 0.91 20.81
C GLU A 564 -12.04 0.55 19.60
N ALA A 565 -11.91 1.26 18.48
CA ALA A 565 -12.79 1.07 17.34
C ALA A 565 -12.82 -0.38 16.79
N PHE A 566 -11.85 -1.23 17.15
CA PHE A 566 -11.68 -2.55 16.54
C PHE A 566 -11.26 -3.66 17.51
N GLY A 567 -11.19 -3.40 18.82
CA GLY A 567 -10.76 -4.37 19.83
C GLY A 567 -11.90 -4.80 20.75
N GLY A 568 -12.40 -6.04 20.59
CA GLY A 568 -12.97 -6.83 21.66
C GLY A 568 -14.33 -6.47 22.25
N GLY A 569 -15.18 -5.80 21.52
CA GLY A 569 -16.61 -5.82 21.85
C GLY A 569 -17.16 -7.21 21.51
N ASP A 570 -17.55 -7.98 22.51
CA ASP A 570 -18.35 -9.20 22.32
C ASP A 570 -19.54 -8.83 21.44
N PRO A 571 -19.74 -9.42 20.25
CA PRO A 571 -20.87 -9.12 19.39
C PRO A 571 -22.24 -9.48 20.02
N ARG A 572 -22.24 -9.97 21.26
CA ARG A 572 -23.44 -10.33 22.03
C ARG A 572 -23.98 -9.22 22.91
N VAL A 573 -23.28 -8.09 23.06
CA VAL A 573 -23.89 -6.93 23.73
C VAL A 573 -24.67 -6.20 22.64
N PRO A 574 -26.02 -6.34 22.55
CA PRO A 574 -26.79 -5.39 21.82
C PRO A 574 -26.45 -4.03 22.43
N HIS A 575 -26.08 -3.06 21.59
CA HIS A 575 -25.95 -1.69 22.03
C HIS A 575 -27.27 -1.35 22.70
N GLY A 576 -27.27 -1.50 24.05
CA GLY A 576 -28.37 -1.03 24.87
C GLY A 576 -28.58 0.43 24.49
N GLU A 577 -29.80 0.76 24.20
CA GLU A 577 -30.31 2.10 24.07
C GLU A 577 -29.80 2.96 25.23
N SER A 578 -28.60 3.53 25.07
CA SER A 578 -28.26 4.73 25.78
C SER A 578 -28.88 5.87 24.98
N SER A 579 -30.11 6.14 25.29
CA SER A 579 -30.74 7.41 25.04
C SER A 579 -29.76 8.48 25.46
N ASP A 580 -29.14 9.16 24.51
CA ASP A 580 -29.01 10.61 24.42
C ASP A 580 -28.05 10.97 23.30
N SER A 581 -28.60 11.77 22.39
CA SER A 581 -27.92 12.48 21.30
C SER A 581 -27.11 11.60 20.35
N GLY A 582 -27.58 11.41 19.13
CA GLY A 582 -26.88 10.79 17.98
C GLY A 582 -25.60 11.50 17.54
N LEU A 583 -24.86 12.08 18.49
CA LEU A 583 -23.59 12.74 18.29
C LEU A 583 -22.45 11.72 18.33
N MET A 584 -21.69 11.64 17.22
CA MET A 584 -20.50 10.83 17.15
C MET A 584 -19.46 11.28 18.19
N THR A 585 -19.01 10.38 19.06
CA THR A 585 -18.07 10.69 20.14
C THR A 585 -16.61 10.57 19.69
N LEU A 586 -15.77 11.51 20.13
CA LEU A 586 -14.32 11.55 19.84
C LEU A 586 -13.48 11.34 21.10
N ASP A 587 -12.45 10.53 21.00
CA ASP A 587 -11.36 10.52 21.98
C ASP A 587 -10.44 11.73 21.73
N VAL A 588 -10.54 12.72 22.61
CA VAL A 588 -9.79 13.97 22.50
C VAL A 588 -8.29 13.74 22.72
N GLY A 589 -7.90 12.80 23.58
CA GLY A 589 -6.50 12.44 23.87
C GLY A 589 -5.84 11.86 22.63
N LEU A 590 -6.47 10.84 22.05
CA LEU A 590 -6.01 10.20 20.82
C LEU A 590 -5.94 11.19 19.65
N LEU A 591 -6.95 12.04 19.49
CA LEU A 591 -6.98 13.03 18.42
C LEU A 591 -5.83 14.04 18.56
N ARG A 592 -5.57 14.52 19.78
CA ARG A 592 -4.41 15.40 20.06
C ARG A 592 -3.08 14.74 19.75
N ALA A 593 -2.90 13.49 20.13
CA ALA A 593 -1.69 12.71 19.83
C ALA A 593 -1.48 12.60 18.33
N GLN A 594 -2.51 12.21 17.58
CA GLN A 594 -2.44 12.11 16.12
C GLN A 594 -2.12 13.45 15.44
N LEU A 595 -2.75 14.56 15.86
CA LEU A 595 -2.47 15.90 15.31
C LEU A 595 -1.07 16.39 15.63
N ARG A 596 -0.52 16.07 16.81
CA ARG A 596 0.88 16.38 17.17
C ARG A 596 1.86 15.55 16.33
N GLY A 597 1.63 14.23 16.19
CA GLY A 597 2.49 13.35 15.42
C GLY A 597 2.53 13.71 13.93
N SER A 598 1.40 14.09 13.35
CA SER A 598 1.32 14.50 11.95
C SER A 598 1.84 15.91 11.67
N LYS A 599 2.12 16.74 12.70
CA LYS A 599 2.53 18.14 12.56
C LYS A 599 1.54 19.05 11.80
N LEU A 600 0.28 18.62 11.71
CA LEU A 600 -0.74 19.35 10.94
C LEU A 600 -1.04 20.75 11.49
N LEU A 601 -1.02 20.91 12.81
CA LEU A 601 -1.26 22.21 13.43
C LEU A 601 -0.14 23.21 13.11
N ASP A 602 1.10 22.73 13.05
CA ASP A 602 2.25 23.55 12.67
C ASP A 602 2.18 23.91 11.17
N ALA A 603 1.77 22.99 10.32
CA ALA A 603 1.51 23.23 8.91
C ALA A 603 0.43 24.30 8.70
N LEU A 604 -0.65 24.27 9.50
CA LEU A 604 -1.71 25.29 9.46
C LEU A 604 -1.21 26.65 9.91
N ARG A 605 -0.37 26.72 10.94
CA ARG A 605 0.23 27.98 11.42
C ARG A 605 1.08 28.62 10.33
N ILE A 606 1.94 27.84 9.69
CA ILE A 606 2.77 28.32 8.58
C ILE A 606 1.91 28.82 7.42
N TYR A 607 0.89 28.07 7.04
CA TYR A 607 -0.03 28.46 5.99
C TYR A 607 -0.73 29.79 6.28
N ARG A 608 -1.14 30.02 7.53
CA ARG A 608 -1.83 31.26 7.93
C ARG A 608 -0.92 32.46 8.07
N GLN A 609 0.32 32.26 8.49
CA GLN A 609 1.29 33.33 8.75
C GLN A 609 2.13 33.67 7.53
N GLY A 610 2.20 32.77 6.56
CA GLY A 610 3.00 32.92 5.35
C GLY A 610 2.20 33.45 4.16
N TYR A 611 2.83 33.34 2.99
CA TYR A 611 2.22 33.61 1.68
C TYR A 611 1.90 32.26 1.01
N PRO A 612 0.68 31.72 1.24
CA PRO A 612 0.33 30.36 0.79
C PRO A 612 0.22 30.27 -0.73
N ASP A 613 -0.24 31.35 -1.35
CA ASP A 613 -0.38 31.42 -2.80
C ASP A 613 0.90 31.98 -3.41
N HIS A 614 1.52 31.17 -4.23
CA HIS A 614 2.71 31.54 -4.98
C HIS A 614 2.70 30.86 -6.33
N MET A 615 3.39 31.45 -7.26
CA MET A 615 3.53 30.95 -8.62
C MET A 615 4.91 31.34 -9.15
N VAL A 616 5.57 30.41 -9.86
CA VAL A 616 6.79 30.79 -10.56
C VAL A 616 6.48 31.71 -11.73
N PHE A 617 7.39 32.61 -12.08
CA PHE A 617 7.17 33.62 -13.10
C PHE A 617 6.80 33.05 -14.47
N SER A 618 7.38 31.92 -14.86
CA SER A 618 7.05 31.22 -16.11
C SER A 618 5.60 30.73 -16.13
N GLU A 619 5.11 30.19 -15.00
CA GLU A 619 3.71 29.77 -14.86
C GLU A 619 2.75 30.97 -14.81
N PHE A 620 3.11 31.98 -14.05
CA PHE A 620 2.35 33.24 -13.97
C PHE A 620 2.16 33.83 -15.38
N ARG A 621 3.23 33.94 -16.12
CA ARG A 621 3.19 34.47 -17.47
C ARG A 621 2.33 33.61 -18.39
N ARG A 622 2.50 32.30 -18.38
CA ARG A 622 1.69 31.38 -19.19
C ARG A 622 0.20 31.46 -18.88
N ARG A 623 -0.13 31.66 -17.61
CA ARG A 623 -1.52 31.72 -17.13
C ARG A 623 -2.19 33.07 -17.42
N PHE A 624 -1.42 34.14 -17.38
CA PHE A 624 -1.90 35.52 -17.49
C PHE A 624 -1.41 36.26 -18.75
N ASP A 625 -0.87 35.56 -19.74
CA ASP A 625 -0.38 36.15 -21.01
C ASP A 625 -1.49 36.89 -21.77
N VAL A 626 -2.74 36.53 -21.58
CA VAL A 626 -3.91 37.20 -22.12
C VAL A 626 -4.03 38.66 -21.64
N LEU A 627 -3.49 39.01 -20.47
CA LEU A 627 -3.49 40.35 -19.92
C LEU A 627 -2.46 41.30 -20.58
N ALA A 628 -1.45 40.72 -21.27
CA ALA A 628 -0.42 41.49 -21.94
C ALA A 628 -0.07 40.86 -23.30
N PRO A 629 -0.99 40.82 -24.28
CA PRO A 629 -0.82 40.13 -25.54
C PRO A 629 0.30 40.72 -26.39
N HIS A 630 0.62 42.00 -26.25
CA HIS A 630 1.73 42.67 -26.92
C HIS A 630 3.10 42.12 -26.50
N LEU A 631 3.27 41.75 -25.21
CA LEU A 631 4.51 41.14 -24.70
C LEU A 631 4.67 39.70 -25.22
N THR A 632 3.58 38.98 -25.30
CA THR A 632 3.55 37.63 -25.84
C THR A 632 3.88 37.59 -27.34
N LYS A 633 3.39 38.56 -28.11
CA LYS A 633 3.77 38.75 -29.54
C LYS A 633 5.25 39.10 -29.68
N LYS A 634 5.79 39.97 -28.81
CA LYS A 634 7.17 40.47 -28.93
C LYS A 634 8.22 39.41 -28.46
N HIS A 635 7.93 38.64 -27.44
CA HIS A 635 8.92 37.81 -26.75
C HIS A 635 8.59 36.32 -26.73
N GLY A 636 7.43 35.91 -27.26
CA GLY A 636 6.95 34.52 -27.17
C GLY A 636 6.40 34.11 -25.79
N ARG A 637 5.64 33.02 -25.73
CA ARG A 637 4.98 32.55 -24.49
C ARG A 637 5.93 32.08 -23.39
N ASN A 638 7.14 31.64 -23.75
CA ASN A 638 8.09 31.06 -22.82
C ASN A 638 9.20 32.04 -22.40
N TYR A 639 9.13 33.28 -22.81
CA TYR A 639 10.14 34.28 -22.44
C TYR A 639 10.01 34.61 -20.95
N ILE A 640 11.11 34.46 -20.21
CA ILE A 640 11.25 34.81 -18.80
C ILE A 640 12.19 36.01 -18.68
N VAL A 641 11.76 37.04 -17.97
CA VAL A 641 12.59 38.21 -17.70
C VAL A 641 13.80 37.78 -16.85
N PRO A 642 15.02 38.20 -17.18
CA PRO A 642 16.21 37.94 -16.36
C PRO A 642 16.04 38.35 -14.89
N ASP A 643 16.73 37.71 -13.98
CA ASP A 643 16.53 37.84 -12.52
C ASP A 643 16.66 39.28 -11.99
N GLU A 644 17.52 40.08 -12.59
CA GLU A 644 17.71 41.49 -12.21
C GLU A 644 16.46 42.35 -12.42
N LYS A 645 15.57 41.97 -13.31
CA LYS A 645 14.30 42.64 -13.56
C LYS A 645 13.09 41.99 -12.86
N ARG A 646 13.29 40.88 -12.17
CA ARG A 646 12.22 40.19 -11.43
C ARG A 646 11.82 40.94 -10.15
N VAL A 647 12.68 41.76 -9.64
CA VAL A 647 12.53 42.49 -8.35
C VAL A 647 11.74 43.79 -8.50
N SER A 648 11.60 44.30 -9.71
CA SER A 648 10.94 45.59 -9.98
C SER A 648 9.49 45.52 -10.47
N LEU A 649 8.92 44.32 -10.55
CA LEU A 649 7.52 44.04 -10.86
C LEU A 649 6.80 43.55 -9.59
#